data_10127f9952c6c16833c070e495ccb0d7
#
_entry.id   10127f9952c6c16833c070e495ccb0d7
#
_cell.length_a   1.000
_cell.length_b   1.000
_cell.length_c   1.000
_cell.angle_alpha   90.00
_cell.angle_beta   90.00
_cell.angle_gamma   90.00
#
_symmetry.space_group_name_H-M   'P 1'
#
loop_
_entity.id
_entity.type
_entity.pdbx_description
1 polymer ?
#
loop_
_entity_poly.entity_id
_entity_poly.type
_entity_poly.pdbx_seq_one_letter_code
_entity_poly.pdbx_strand_id
1 'polypeptide(L)'
;MSSFIRQDLVPPHLGITRQPIVLRNVSSRDIGAILSHVSDNDVHALGVSLRLSPKDGTVDVVAFATSTHIFQVSLGDQTSLAGNRRVATGDSLSRLLGNVNCHLAAFDMARVALHLYKQCNVHVQGIDLSTLFSGLDGSPDTPAELAYKKVHPDVNRHRIHAAWYRDEVKDVCLRAWLSAVIAESSPDALDSASKVETTNLPDVHLQCLADLMTNIVLLEAERPTHIENDFEDVTLDEDGQLVITNERYSNRVRRSKQTSVILETAHGHRITGEAVRAEGKRTGVKVHGGNFRGGIERISVIGREEPTHAERARDGFILRLLQGAISSLTRSPFVRALWFPAPQPRVGRGSGDGEDAWSPQLAALNESQKAVVRAMWADDEPVVVVHGPPGTGKTRTIAVSLEEWDRCGEPAWVIAQSNVGVKNIARTLIKHNVDFKIIVSKEFYVEWHEHLYESIERRLIRADELIADPVEVERMIGGSTIILCTVSMLSNPGLDSCGIYRLAPVERLIVDEASQIDSFEFMHLFDKFHRLHKLCMFGDPKQLPPYGKETAPSMKTIFDFKHFKPTAYFLNTQYRMPVPLGEFISEEVYNSKLKSVHKINDDSCVRFVDVRKGAEESVGLSWKVRCCIVSFVFVANL
;
A
#
# COMPACT_ATOMS: atom_id res chain seq x y z
N MET A 1 9.77 22.35 33.04
CA MET A 1 10.60 23.15 32.10
C MET A 1 9.84 23.23 30.78
N SER A 2 9.43 24.44 30.40
CA SER A 2 8.71 24.70 29.15
C SER A 2 9.70 24.75 28.00
N SER A 3 9.66 23.79 27.11
CA SER A 3 10.33 23.90 25.81
C SER A 3 9.41 24.67 24.84
N PHE A 4 9.97 25.57 24.09
CA PHE A 4 9.20 26.44 23.20
C PHE A 4 9.29 25.96 21.76
N ILE A 5 8.14 25.87 21.05
CA ILE A 5 8.11 25.82 19.60
C ILE A 5 8.32 27.24 19.08
N ARG A 6 9.21 27.41 18.10
CA ARG A 6 9.57 28.73 17.60
C ARG A 6 8.43 29.37 16.81
N GLN A 7 8.18 30.63 17.09
CA GLN A 7 7.14 31.46 16.46
C GLN A 7 7.38 31.79 14.98
N ASP A 8 8.61 31.57 14.50
CA ASP A 8 9.02 31.76 13.09
C ASP A 8 8.29 30.84 12.10
N LEU A 9 7.50 29.87 12.60
CA LEU A 9 6.67 28.98 11.80
C LEU A 9 5.31 29.57 11.41
N VAL A 10 4.85 30.63 12.07
CA VAL A 10 3.51 31.20 11.87
C VAL A 10 3.50 32.34 10.88
N PRO A 11 2.64 32.32 9.85
CA PRO A 11 2.45 33.44 8.96
C PRO A 11 1.97 34.69 9.72
N PRO A 12 2.51 35.90 9.43
CA PRO A 12 2.11 37.14 10.08
C PRO A 12 0.61 37.48 9.92
N HIS A 13 0.00 37.05 8.82
CA HIS A 13 -1.41 37.32 8.51
C HIS A 13 -2.41 36.52 9.37
N LEU A 14 -1.95 35.49 10.10
CA LEU A 14 -2.83 34.72 10.99
C LEU A 14 -3.09 35.43 12.32
N GLY A 15 -2.57 36.64 12.53
CA GLY A 15 -2.88 37.48 13.70
C GLY A 15 -2.43 36.87 15.05
N ILE A 16 -1.69 35.75 15.01
CA ILE A 16 -1.22 35.09 16.22
C ILE A 16 -0.12 35.95 16.82
N THR A 17 -0.41 36.49 17.99
CA THR A 17 0.54 37.34 18.75
C THR A 17 1.83 36.54 19.01
N ARG A 18 2.99 37.25 18.94
CA ARG A 18 4.33 36.70 19.18
C ARG A 18 4.56 36.20 20.62
N GLN A 19 3.53 35.62 21.24
CA GLN A 19 3.67 35.04 22.58
C GLN A 19 4.28 33.64 22.48
N PRO A 20 5.11 33.24 23.43
CA PRO A 20 5.72 31.91 23.45
C PRO A 20 4.65 30.83 23.60
N ILE A 21 4.71 29.80 22.75
CA ILE A 21 3.82 28.64 22.83
C ILE A 21 4.18 27.84 24.08
N VAL A 22 3.22 27.57 24.93
CA VAL A 22 3.41 26.89 26.21
C VAL A 22 3.24 25.39 26.03
N LEU A 23 4.29 24.60 26.28
CA LEU A 23 4.20 23.14 26.32
C LEU A 23 3.93 22.67 27.77
N ARG A 24 2.85 21.90 27.95
CA ARG A 24 2.48 21.27 29.23
C ARG A 24 2.43 19.76 29.08
N ASN A 25 3.16 19.06 29.97
CA ASN A 25 3.00 17.63 30.13
C ASN A 25 1.81 17.37 31.04
N VAL A 26 0.83 16.65 30.53
CA VAL A 26 -0.42 16.35 31.24
C VAL A 26 -0.47 14.86 31.51
N SER A 27 -0.74 14.49 32.75
CA SER A 27 -0.99 13.10 33.10
C SER A 27 -2.32 12.64 32.47
N SER A 28 -2.43 11.37 32.12
CA SER A 28 -3.69 10.78 31.66
C SER A 28 -4.85 10.94 32.66
N ARG A 29 -4.54 11.27 33.94
CA ARG A 29 -5.54 11.58 34.98
C ARG A 29 -6.02 13.04 34.97
N ASP A 30 -5.20 13.93 34.41
CA ASP A 30 -5.42 15.38 34.48
C ASP A 30 -5.94 15.97 33.15
N ILE A 31 -6.47 15.12 32.27
CA ILE A 31 -7.03 15.53 30.95
C ILE A 31 -8.13 16.60 31.14
N GLY A 32 -8.81 16.63 32.29
CA GLY A 32 -9.75 17.69 32.64
C GLY A 32 -9.17 19.10 32.59
N ALA A 33 -7.86 19.26 32.80
CA ALA A 33 -7.20 20.56 32.69
C ALA A 33 -7.18 21.09 31.26
N ILE A 34 -7.18 20.20 30.26
CA ILE A 34 -7.28 20.57 28.84
C ILE A 34 -8.69 21.08 28.55
N LEU A 35 -9.73 20.40 29.06
CA LEU A 35 -11.12 20.80 28.93
C LEU A 35 -11.36 22.18 29.51
N SER A 36 -10.89 22.44 30.76
CA SER A 36 -10.99 23.75 31.38
C SER A 36 -10.32 24.83 30.53
N HIS A 37 -9.10 24.55 30.02
CA HIS A 37 -8.39 25.51 29.17
C HIS A 37 -9.15 25.83 27.88
N VAL A 38 -9.72 24.82 27.21
CA VAL A 38 -10.52 24.98 25.98
C VAL A 38 -11.76 25.83 26.26
N SER A 39 -12.47 25.55 27.37
CA SER A 39 -13.69 26.27 27.75
C SER A 39 -13.42 27.71 28.19
N ASP A 40 -12.35 27.93 28.97
CA ASP A 40 -12.02 29.25 29.53
C ASP A 40 -11.51 30.24 28.48
N ASN A 41 -10.99 29.74 27.33
CA ASN A 41 -10.38 30.57 26.27
C ASN A 41 -11.21 30.59 24.98
N ASP A 42 -12.42 30.07 24.96
CA ASP A 42 -13.31 30.03 23.79
C ASP A 42 -12.61 29.49 22.52
N VAL A 43 -11.95 28.33 22.66
CA VAL A 43 -11.14 27.72 21.60
C VAL A 43 -12.04 27.07 20.55
N HIS A 44 -12.00 27.55 19.30
CA HIS A 44 -12.80 27.01 18.21
C HIS A 44 -12.26 25.70 17.64
N ALA A 45 -10.93 25.54 17.61
CA ALA A 45 -10.28 24.34 17.07
C ALA A 45 -9.20 23.80 18.02
N LEU A 46 -9.26 22.51 18.28
CA LEU A 46 -8.25 21.76 19.03
C LEU A 46 -7.50 20.84 18.06
N GLY A 47 -6.24 21.13 17.81
CA GLY A 47 -5.39 20.28 16.99
C GLY A 47 -5.00 19.02 17.72
N VAL A 48 -4.99 17.87 17.05
CA VAL A 48 -4.59 16.60 17.64
C VAL A 48 -3.60 15.85 16.75
N SER A 49 -2.66 15.16 17.38
CA SER A 49 -1.74 14.25 16.71
C SER A 49 -1.32 13.13 17.65
N LEU A 50 -0.93 12.00 17.07
CA LEU A 50 -0.51 10.81 17.79
C LEU A 50 0.94 10.46 17.49
N ARG A 51 1.60 9.84 18.47
CA ARG A 51 2.78 9.03 18.28
C ARG A 51 2.42 7.58 18.57
N LEU A 52 2.83 6.71 17.66
CA LEU A 52 2.57 5.28 17.74
C LEU A 52 3.88 4.54 18.00
N SER A 53 3.84 3.54 18.85
CA SER A 53 4.96 2.64 19.09
C SER A 53 5.31 1.86 17.82
N PRO A 54 6.54 1.89 17.34
CA PRO A 54 6.95 1.14 16.16
C PRO A 54 6.98 -0.38 16.39
N LYS A 55 6.84 -0.84 17.65
CA LYS A 55 6.88 -2.26 18.00
C LYS A 55 5.53 -2.95 17.80
N ASP A 56 4.46 -2.28 18.18
CA ASP A 56 3.12 -2.87 18.26
C ASP A 56 2.00 -1.95 17.78
N GLY A 57 2.32 -0.73 17.34
CA GLY A 57 1.37 0.25 16.85
C GLY A 57 0.44 0.83 17.93
N THR A 58 0.77 0.66 19.21
CA THR A 58 0.01 1.29 20.31
C THR A 58 0.31 2.79 20.40
N VAL A 59 -0.65 3.55 20.91
CA VAL A 59 -0.50 5.00 21.10
C VAL A 59 0.34 5.28 22.34
N ASP A 60 1.54 5.81 22.14
CA ASP A 60 2.45 6.21 23.23
C ASP A 60 2.10 7.58 23.76
N VAL A 61 1.90 8.54 22.85
CA VAL A 61 1.68 9.94 23.15
C VAL A 61 0.56 10.51 22.31
N VAL A 62 -0.32 11.27 22.93
CA VAL A 62 -1.31 12.12 22.27
C VAL A 62 -0.94 13.58 22.55
N ALA A 63 -0.80 14.39 21.51
CA ALA A 63 -0.65 15.83 21.65
C ALA A 63 -1.95 16.53 21.27
N PHE A 64 -2.44 17.37 22.15
CA PHE A 64 -3.53 18.32 21.87
C PHE A 64 -2.96 19.72 21.85
N ALA A 65 -3.42 20.57 20.95
CA ALA A 65 -2.91 21.92 20.84
C ALA A 65 -3.99 22.95 20.51
N THR A 66 -3.83 24.13 21.08
CA THR A 66 -4.44 25.36 20.62
C THR A 66 -3.37 26.22 19.94
N SER A 67 -3.70 27.37 19.40
CA SER A 67 -2.71 28.30 18.84
C SER A 67 -1.62 28.73 19.84
N THR A 68 -1.92 28.69 21.15
CA THR A 68 -1.03 29.19 22.22
C THR A 68 -0.47 28.12 23.14
N HIS A 69 -1.13 26.97 23.27
CA HIS A 69 -0.77 25.90 24.20
C HIS A 69 -0.69 24.54 23.49
N ILE A 70 0.24 23.73 23.95
CA ILE A 70 0.35 22.32 23.56
C ILE A 70 0.30 21.47 24.82
N PHE A 71 -0.55 20.46 24.81
CA PHE A 71 -0.72 19.51 25.89
C PHE A 71 -0.25 18.13 25.43
N GLN A 72 0.85 17.67 25.97
CA GLN A 72 1.38 16.34 25.72
C GLN A 72 0.83 15.37 26.76
N VAL A 73 0.08 14.36 26.31
CA VAL A 73 -0.49 13.30 27.16
C VAL A 73 0.21 11.99 26.84
N SER A 74 0.92 11.43 27.82
CA SER A 74 1.50 10.10 27.70
C SER A 74 0.47 9.06 28.14
N LEU A 75 0.10 8.13 27.25
CA LEU A 75 -0.86 7.08 27.56
C LEU A 75 -0.20 5.88 28.25
N GLY A 76 1.12 5.70 28.07
CA GLY A 76 1.91 4.65 28.71
C GLY A 76 1.46 3.22 28.39
N ASP A 77 2.13 2.25 28.97
CA ASP A 77 1.83 0.81 28.79
C ASP A 77 0.53 0.48 29.56
N GLN A 78 -0.63 0.72 28.95
CA GLN A 78 -1.94 0.45 29.54
C GLN A 78 -2.24 -1.04 29.72
N THR A 79 -1.39 -1.93 29.17
CA THR A 79 -1.50 -3.38 29.35
C THR A 79 -1.31 -3.80 30.82
N SER A 80 -0.56 -3.02 31.60
CA SER A 80 -0.27 -3.27 33.02
C SER A 80 -1.24 -2.60 34.00
N LEU A 81 -2.17 -1.75 33.52
CA LEU A 81 -3.10 -1.05 34.40
C LEU A 81 -4.36 -1.89 34.67
N ALA A 82 -4.69 -2.08 35.95
CA ALA A 82 -5.90 -2.74 36.38
C ALA A 82 -7.18 -2.06 35.76
N GLY A 83 -8.21 -2.86 35.42
CA GLY A 83 -9.38 -2.46 34.64
C GLY A 83 -10.03 -1.11 34.99
N ASN A 84 -10.09 -0.71 36.29
CA ASN A 84 -10.66 0.55 36.75
C ASN A 84 -9.88 1.80 36.27
N ARG A 85 -8.57 1.68 35.93
CA ARG A 85 -7.77 2.83 35.45
C ARG A 85 -7.96 3.10 33.95
N ARG A 86 -8.23 2.06 33.17
CA ARG A 86 -8.59 2.21 31.74
C ARG A 86 -9.90 2.97 31.58
N VAL A 87 -10.89 2.66 32.40
CA VAL A 87 -12.21 3.30 32.39
C VAL A 87 -12.09 4.79 32.69
N ALA A 88 -11.34 5.17 33.74
CA ALA A 88 -11.22 6.59 34.12
C ALA A 88 -10.51 7.46 33.07
N THR A 89 -9.51 6.94 32.39
CA THR A 89 -8.83 7.66 31.29
C THR A 89 -9.74 7.77 30.07
N GLY A 90 -10.48 6.71 29.75
CA GLY A 90 -11.46 6.67 28.67
C GLY A 90 -12.58 7.72 28.89
N ASP A 91 -13.12 7.83 30.07
CA ASP A 91 -14.18 8.80 30.38
C ASP A 91 -13.71 10.26 30.24
N SER A 92 -12.49 10.57 30.68
CA SER A 92 -11.95 11.93 30.57
C SER A 92 -11.62 12.28 29.12
N LEU A 93 -11.06 11.33 28.33
CA LEU A 93 -10.85 11.49 26.89
C LEU A 93 -12.18 11.62 26.15
N SER A 94 -13.18 10.82 26.46
CA SER A 94 -14.50 10.89 25.84
C SER A 94 -15.15 12.26 26.00
N ARG A 95 -15.01 12.89 27.17
CA ARG A 95 -15.50 14.26 27.38
C ARG A 95 -14.74 15.30 26.57
N LEU A 96 -13.41 15.14 26.42
CA LEU A 96 -12.60 16.06 25.63
C LEU A 96 -12.89 15.91 24.12
N LEU A 97 -12.99 14.68 23.63
CA LEU A 97 -13.17 14.38 22.21
C LEU A 97 -14.62 14.52 21.75
N GLY A 98 -15.58 14.49 22.67
CA GLY A 98 -17.00 14.73 22.43
C GLY A 98 -17.48 16.17 22.75
N ASN A 99 -16.54 17.11 23.00
CA ASN A 99 -16.90 18.50 23.26
C ASN A 99 -17.46 19.16 21.99
N VAL A 100 -18.75 19.52 22.06
CA VAL A 100 -19.51 20.04 20.91
C VAL A 100 -19.10 21.49 20.55
N ASN A 101 -18.47 22.20 21.48
CA ASN A 101 -18.12 23.62 21.30
C ASN A 101 -16.75 23.86 20.69
N CYS A 102 -15.98 22.81 20.43
CA CYS A 102 -14.63 22.91 19.87
C CYS A 102 -14.42 21.83 18.81
N HIS A 103 -14.00 22.23 17.61
CA HIS A 103 -13.71 21.30 16.54
C HIS A 103 -12.36 20.59 16.79
N LEU A 104 -12.37 19.27 16.89
CA LEU A 104 -11.14 18.49 16.85
C LEU A 104 -10.63 18.43 15.41
N ALA A 105 -9.37 18.81 15.18
CA ALA A 105 -8.79 18.90 13.85
C ALA A 105 -7.45 18.18 13.76
N ALA A 106 -7.25 17.41 12.72
CA ALA A 106 -5.97 16.74 12.44
C ALA A 106 -5.75 16.55 10.94
N PHE A 107 -4.51 16.46 10.55
CA PHE A 107 -4.15 15.73 9.34
C PHE A 107 -4.20 14.23 9.67
N ASP A 108 -4.70 13.41 8.74
CA ASP A 108 -4.94 11.97 8.97
C ASP A 108 -5.92 11.68 10.14
N MET A 109 -7.02 12.43 10.22
CA MET A 109 -8.01 12.30 11.29
C MET A 109 -8.59 10.89 11.41
N ALA A 110 -8.73 10.17 10.32
CA ALA A 110 -9.18 8.78 10.31
C ALA A 110 -8.22 7.86 11.11
N ARG A 111 -6.90 8.06 10.95
CA ARG A 111 -5.87 7.34 11.70
C ARG A 111 -5.96 7.66 13.20
N VAL A 112 -6.08 8.93 13.54
CA VAL A 112 -6.25 9.37 14.93
C VAL A 112 -7.47 8.72 15.57
N ALA A 113 -8.61 8.77 14.90
CA ALA A 113 -9.86 8.24 15.41
C ALA A 113 -9.82 6.72 15.64
N LEU A 114 -9.30 5.94 14.67
CA LEU A 114 -9.24 4.49 14.77
C LEU A 114 -8.27 4.00 15.85
N HIS A 115 -7.12 4.66 16.03
CA HIS A 115 -6.16 4.27 17.06
C HIS A 115 -6.65 4.62 18.47
N LEU A 116 -7.29 5.80 18.67
CA LEU A 116 -7.90 6.14 19.94
C LEU A 116 -9.07 5.21 20.28
N TYR A 117 -9.89 4.85 19.29
CA TYR A 117 -10.94 3.84 19.49
C TYR A 117 -10.34 2.50 19.91
N LYS A 118 -9.35 1.98 19.18
CA LYS A 118 -8.72 0.68 19.47
C LYS A 118 -8.14 0.60 20.88
N GLN A 119 -7.42 1.65 21.31
CA GLN A 119 -6.66 1.61 22.55
C GLN A 119 -7.49 2.03 23.78
N CYS A 120 -8.34 3.04 23.62
CA CYS A 120 -9.07 3.66 24.73
C CYS A 120 -10.57 3.33 24.71
N ASN A 121 -11.07 2.69 23.65
CA ASN A 121 -12.50 2.45 23.40
C ASN A 121 -13.32 3.74 23.45
N VAL A 122 -12.80 4.82 22.86
CA VAL A 122 -13.41 6.15 22.85
C VAL A 122 -13.83 6.49 21.43
N HIS A 123 -15.09 6.87 21.26
CA HIS A 123 -15.56 7.41 20.00
C HIS A 123 -15.04 8.83 19.78
N VAL A 124 -14.72 9.13 18.55
CA VAL A 124 -14.09 10.39 18.14
C VAL A 124 -14.92 11.03 17.04
N GLN A 125 -15.14 12.34 17.18
CA GLN A 125 -15.67 13.19 16.13
C GLN A 125 -14.64 14.29 15.84
N GLY A 126 -14.22 14.46 14.56
CA GLY A 126 -13.22 15.46 14.21
C GLY A 126 -13.17 15.74 12.72
N ILE A 127 -12.40 16.75 12.33
CA ILE A 127 -12.25 17.23 10.97
C ILE A 127 -10.89 16.81 10.41
N ASP A 128 -10.90 16.20 9.24
CA ASP A 128 -9.67 15.92 8.50
C ASP A 128 -9.25 17.13 7.68
N LEU A 129 -8.11 17.71 8.03
CA LEU A 129 -7.59 18.91 7.38
C LEU A 129 -7.12 18.64 5.94
N SER A 130 -6.75 17.41 5.62
CA SER A 130 -6.35 17.04 4.27
C SER A 130 -7.53 17.16 3.30
N THR A 131 -8.74 16.79 3.73
CA THR A 131 -9.95 16.93 2.90
C THR A 131 -10.45 18.36 2.84
N LEU A 132 -10.31 19.12 3.93
CA LEU A 132 -10.76 20.50 4.00
C LEU A 132 -10.03 21.41 3.00
N PHE A 133 -8.74 21.15 2.78
CA PHE A 133 -7.88 21.98 1.94
C PHE A 133 -7.47 21.33 0.61
N SER A 134 -7.97 20.14 0.29
CA SER A 134 -7.76 19.53 -1.02
C SER A 134 -8.45 20.36 -2.09
N GLY A 135 -7.67 21.00 -2.96
CA GLY A 135 -8.21 21.74 -4.10
C GLY A 135 -8.87 20.79 -5.11
N LEU A 136 -9.71 21.36 -5.98
CA LEU A 136 -10.39 20.66 -7.08
C LEU A 136 -9.43 20.08 -8.15
N ASP A 137 -8.12 20.29 -8.02
CA ASP A 137 -7.10 19.99 -9.03
C ASP A 137 -6.57 18.54 -9.01
N GLY A 138 -7.32 17.61 -8.50
CA GLY A 138 -7.19 16.17 -8.84
C GLY A 138 -6.00 15.39 -8.27
N SER A 139 -4.99 16.01 -7.66
CA SER A 139 -3.90 15.33 -6.95
C SER A 139 -3.87 15.79 -5.50
N PRO A 140 -4.37 14.98 -4.55
CA PRO A 140 -4.32 15.38 -3.15
C PRO A 140 -2.86 15.49 -2.71
N ASP A 141 -2.48 16.69 -2.28
CA ASP A 141 -1.19 16.89 -1.61
C ASP A 141 -1.15 16.05 -0.33
N THR A 142 0.04 15.64 0.06
CA THR A 142 0.23 14.93 1.32
C THR A 142 0.01 15.86 2.51
N PRO A 143 -0.32 15.34 3.72
CA PRO A 143 -0.49 16.15 4.92
C PRO A 143 0.65 17.13 5.19
N ALA A 144 1.89 16.69 5.01
CA ALA A 144 3.08 17.53 5.17
C ALA A 144 3.15 18.67 4.16
N GLU A 145 2.80 18.41 2.91
CA GLU A 145 2.79 19.41 1.86
C GLU A 145 1.65 20.43 2.03
N LEU A 146 0.47 19.97 2.42
CA LEU A 146 -0.66 20.85 2.75
C LEU A 146 -0.32 21.76 3.92
N ALA A 147 0.27 21.22 4.98
CA ALA A 147 0.73 22.01 6.12
C ALA A 147 1.78 23.03 5.70
N TYR A 148 2.76 22.63 4.87
CA TYR A 148 3.79 23.55 4.35
C TYR A 148 3.19 24.69 3.54
N LYS A 149 2.24 24.45 2.67
CA LYS A 149 1.57 25.49 1.87
C LYS A 149 0.77 26.49 2.71
N LYS A 150 0.41 26.13 3.94
CA LYS A 150 -0.37 26.97 4.85
C LYS A 150 0.49 27.73 5.88
N VAL A 151 1.78 27.42 5.99
CA VAL A 151 2.73 28.16 6.83
C VAL A 151 3.42 29.29 6.06
N HIS A 152 4.26 30.05 6.75
CA HIS A 152 4.98 31.18 6.16
C HIS A 152 5.90 30.73 4.99
N PRO A 153 5.96 31.48 3.87
CA PRO A 153 6.78 31.13 2.70
C PRO A 153 8.27 30.94 2.98
N ASP A 154 8.81 31.65 4.00
CA ASP A 154 10.22 31.57 4.38
C ASP A 154 10.56 30.37 5.25
N VAL A 155 9.56 29.57 5.65
CA VAL A 155 9.78 28.36 6.46
C VAL A 155 10.43 27.29 5.61
N ASN A 156 11.50 26.69 6.13
CA ASN A 156 12.18 25.60 5.45
C ASN A 156 11.24 24.38 5.34
N ARG A 157 10.91 23.99 4.10
CA ARG A 157 10.03 22.87 3.75
C ARG A 157 10.45 21.57 4.45
N HIS A 158 11.76 21.28 4.49
CA HIS A 158 12.27 20.06 5.14
C HIS A 158 11.93 19.98 6.62
N ARG A 159 11.86 21.13 7.31
CA ARG A 159 11.50 21.17 8.72
C ARG A 159 10.05 20.74 8.96
N ILE A 160 9.14 21.20 8.08
CA ILE A 160 7.73 20.79 8.15
C ILE A 160 7.60 19.32 7.80
N HIS A 161 8.19 18.89 6.69
CA HIS A 161 8.14 17.50 6.26
C HIS A 161 8.76 16.55 7.29
N ALA A 162 9.85 16.94 7.95
CA ALA A 162 10.51 16.16 9.00
C ALA A 162 9.55 15.80 10.15
N ALA A 163 8.58 16.66 10.47
CA ALA A 163 7.60 16.38 11.50
C ALA A 163 6.69 15.17 11.16
N TRP A 164 6.56 14.79 9.88
CA TRP A 164 5.75 13.65 9.45
C TRP A 164 6.53 12.33 9.29
N TYR A 165 7.88 12.36 9.23
CA TYR A 165 8.64 11.12 9.09
C TYR A 165 9.54 10.78 10.27
N ARG A 166 9.92 11.74 11.14
CA ARG A 166 10.78 11.47 12.30
C ARG A 166 10.05 10.85 13.48
N ASP A 167 8.80 11.24 13.66
CA ASP A 167 7.91 10.75 14.71
C ASP A 167 8.46 10.86 16.15
N GLU A 168 9.30 11.86 16.42
CA GLU A 168 9.72 12.20 17.76
C GLU A 168 8.59 12.95 18.50
N VAL A 169 8.61 12.98 19.84
CA VAL A 169 7.56 13.66 20.64
C VAL A 169 7.40 15.15 20.25
N LYS A 170 8.51 15.83 19.97
CA LYS A 170 8.48 17.22 19.49
C LYS A 170 7.76 17.37 18.14
N ASP A 171 7.87 16.37 17.27
CA ASP A 171 7.25 16.38 15.95
C ASP A 171 5.74 16.15 16.07
N VAL A 172 5.31 15.28 16.98
CA VAL A 172 3.90 15.08 17.30
C VAL A 172 3.26 16.37 17.84
N CYS A 173 3.96 17.04 18.76
CA CYS A 173 3.55 18.34 19.29
C CYS A 173 3.45 19.41 18.17
N LEU A 174 4.41 19.42 17.24
CA LEU A 174 4.41 20.34 16.11
C LEU A 174 3.23 20.04 15.16
N ARG A 175 2.95 18.77 14.83
CA ARG A 175 1.80 18.39 13.99
C ARG A 175 0.48 18.82 14.64
N ALA A 176 0.29 18.58 15.93
CA ALA A 176 -0.92 19.00 16.65
C ALA A 176 -1.09 20.52 16.63
N TRP A 177 -0.02 21.27 16.88
CA TRP A 177 -0.05 22.72 16.86
C TRP A 177 -0.33 23.28 15.47
N LEU A 178 0.33 22.77 14.42
CA LEU A 178 0.04 23.15 13.04
C LEU A 178 -1.42 22.87 12.67
N SER A 179 -1.97 21.75 13.13
CA SER A 179 -3.38 21.41 12.91
C SER A 179 -4.32 22.45 13.54
N ALA A 180 -4.04 22.89 14.78
CA ALA A 180 -4.83 23.93 15.46
C ALA A 180 -4.75 25.26 14.70
N VAL A 181 -3.53 25.74 14.40
CA VAL A 181 -3.32 27.03 13.75
C VAL A 181 -3.95 27.09 12.36
N ILE A 182 -3.77 26.01 11.58
CA ILE A 182 -4.33 25.92 10.23
C ILE A 182 -5.86 25.84 10.27
N ALA A 183 -6.41 25.12 11.23
CA ALA A 183 -7.85 25.05 11.46
C ALA A 183 -8.44 26.42 11.84
N GLU A 184 -7.86 27.10 12.81
CA GLU A 184 -8.30 28.45 13.24
C GLU A 184 -8.22 29.51 12.13
N SER A 185 -7.37 29.29 11.11
CA SER A 185 -7.26 30.21 9.96
C SER A 185 -8.46 30.19 9.01
N SER A 186 -9.37 29.24 9.16
CA SER A 186 -10.49 29.04 8.24
C SER A 186 -11.77 28.56 8.97
N PRO A 187 -12.33 29.37 9.90
CA PRO A 187 -13.43 28.96 10.75
C PRO A 187 -14.69 28.57 9.96
N ASP A 188 -15.10 29.36 8.96
CA ASP A 188 -16.27 29.08 8.14
C ASP A 188 -16.17 27.74 7.39
N ALA A 189 -14.95 27.38 6.98
CA ALA A 189 -14.69 26.09 6.33
C ALA A 189 -14.77 24.92 7.31
N LEU A 190 -14.37 25.11 8.58
CA LEU A 190 -14.50 24.10 9.62
C LEU A 190 -15.97 23.78 9.94
N ASP A 191 -16.81 24.80 10.04
CA ASP A 191 -18.23 24.61 10.36
C ASP A 191 -18.98 23.83 9.30
N SER A 192 -18.57 23.98 8.02
CA SER A 192 -19.15 23.28 6.87
C SER A 192 -18.50 21.93 6.55
N ALA A 193 -17.38 21.59 7.21
CA ALA A 193 -16.60 20.42 6.89
C ALA A 193 -17.29 19.09 7.23
N SER A 194 -17.11 18.08 6.37
CA SER A 194 -17.51 16.71 6.68
C SER A 194 -16.66 16.17 7.82
N LYS A 195 -17.31 15.72 8.89
CA LYS A 195 -16.63 15.21 10.08
C LYS A 195 -16.37 13.71 9.97
N VAL A 196 -15.19 13.29 10.37
CA VAL A 196 -14.88 11.91 10.71
C VAL A 196 -15.62 11.56 11.99
N GLU A 197 -16.43 10.52 11.98
CA GLU A 197 -17.24 10.14 13.12
C GLU A 197 -17.27 8.61 13.27
N THR A 198 -16.69 8.11 14.36
CA THR A 198 -16.61 6.67 14.60
C THR A 198 -17.93 6.06 15.03
N THR A 199 -18.89 6.84 15.55
CA THR A 199 -20.23 6.36 15.92
C THR A 199 -21.08 5.93 14.73
N ASN A 200 -20.70 6.32 13.50
CA ASN A 200 -21.39 5.94 12.27
C ASN A 200 -21.20 4.45 11.90
N LEU A 201 -20.26 3.76 12.55
CA LEU A 201 -19.93 2.37 12.23
C LEU A 201 -20.14 1.45 13.43
N PRO A 202 -20.59 0.20 13.21
CA PRO A 202 -20.62 -0.83 14.25
C PRO A 202 -19.23 -1.11 14.82
N ASP A 203 -19.13 -1.45 16.09
CA ASP A 203 -17.87 -1.75 16.78
C ASP A 203 -17.02 -2.81 16.08
N VAL A 204 -17.66 -3.84 15.54
CA VAL A 204 -16.96 -4.92 14.81
C VAL A 204 -16.28 -4.40 13.53
N HIS A 205 -16.86 -3.39 12.87
CA HIS A 205 -16.27 -2.75 11.70
C HIS A 205 -15.13 -1.82 12.12
N LEU A 206 -15.31 -1.05 13.18
CA LEU A 206 -14.27 -0.17 13.71
C LEU A 206 -13.05 -0.97 14.17
N GLN A 207 -13.26 -2.08 14.89
CA GLN A 207 -12.17 -2.94 15.33
C GLN A 207 -11.39 -3.51 14.13
N CYS A 208 -12.11 -3.99 13.09
CA CYS A 208 -11.48 -4.48 11.87
C CYS A 208 -10.63 -3.40 11.19
N LEU A 209 -11.17 -2.19 10.99
CA LEU A 209 -10.45 -1.08 10.37
C LEU A 209 -9.25 -0.63 11.22
N ALA A 210 -9.39 -0.60 12.54
CA ALA A 210 -8.33 -0.22 13.46
C ALA A 210 -7.17 -1.24 13.47
N ASP A 211 -7.48 -2.54 13.37
CA ASP A 211 -6.46 -3.59 13.24
C ASP A 211 -5.70 -3.46 11.91
N LEU A 212 -6.43 -3.21 10.83
CA LEU A 212 -5.84 -2.99 9.51
C LEU A 212 -4.98 -1.73 9.48
N MET A 213 -5.45 -0.62 10.08
CA MET A 213 -4.69 0.62 10.21
C MET A 213 -3.39 0.42 11.02
N THR A 214 -3.43 -0.40 12.06
CA THR A 214 -2.23 -0.74 12.84
C THR A 214 -1.16 -1.41 11.98
N ASN A 215 -1.54 -2.35 11.12
CA ASN A 215 -0.60 -2.99 10.21
C ASN A 215 0.06 -1.97 9.26
N ILE A 216 -0.72 -1.01 8.74
CA ILE A 216 -0.20 0.05 7.87
C ILE A 216 0.87 0.85 8.60
N VAL A 217 0.60 1.27 9.83
CA VAL A 217 1.52 2.08 10.63
C VAL A 217 2.81 1.32 10.91
N LEU A 218 2.74 0.04 11.25
CA LEU A 218 3.92 -0.79 11.48
C LEU A 218 4.77 -0.89 10.22
N LEU A 219 4.16 -1.12 9.05
CA LEU A 219 4.88 -1.16 7.78
C LEU A 219 5.48 0.19 7.37
N GLU A 220 4.80 1.29 7.65
CA GLU A 220 5.32 2.63 7.42
C GLU A 220 6.53 2.95 8.31
N ALA A 221 6.53 2.46 9.55
CA ALA A 221 7.64 2.66 10.47
C ALA A 221 8.94 1.96 10.01
N GLU A 222 8.84 0.84 9.30
CA GLU A 222 9.96 0.10 8.72
C GLU A 222 10.55 0.78 7.47
N ARG A 223 9.81 1.65 6.80
CA ARG A 223 10.32 2.31 5.60
C ARG A 223 11.52 3.18 5.92
N PRO A 224 12.63 3.01 5.19
CA PRO A 224 13.82 3.81 5.43
C PRO A 224 13.53 5.29 5.19
N THR A 225 14.00 6.13 6.10
CA THR A 225 13.95 7.60 5.99
C THR A 225 15.26 8.20 5.50
N HIS A 226 16.26 7.37 5.31
CA HIS A 226 17.56 7.72 4.74
C HIS A 226 18.02 6.57 3.85
N ILE A 227 18.25 6.85 2.57
CA ILE A 227 18.69 5.88 1.55
C ILE A 227 19.93 6.42 0.88
N GLU A 228 21.01 5.66 0.88
CA GLU A 228 22.19 5.93 0.03
C GLU A 228 21.93 5.35 -1.36
N ASN A 229 22.23 6.13 -2.40
CA ASN A 229 21.98 5.77 -3.78
C ASN A 229 23.30 5.60 -4.53
N ASP A 230 23.47 4.43 -5.15
CA ASP A 230 24.55 4.18 -6.07
C ASP A 230 24.31 4.93 -7.39
N PHE A 231 25.34 5.55 -7.93
CA PHE A 231 25.27 6.32 -9.16
C PHE A 231 26.49 6.07 -10.05
N GLU A 232 26.29 6.19 -11.36
CA GLU A 232 27.34 6.09 -12.35
C GLU A 232 28.02 7.44 -12.59
N ASP A 233 27.21 8.51 -12.68
CA ASP A 233 27.70 9.84 -13.03
C ASP A 233 26.75 10.94 -12.54
N VAL A 234 27.30 12.16 -12.40
CA VAL A 234 26.55 13.38 -12.07
C VAL A 234 27.01 14.49 -13.02
N THR A 235 26.11 14.94 -13.88
CA THR A 235 26.36 15.98 -14.89
C THR A 235 25.44 17.17 -14.71
N LEU A 236 25.73 18.27 -15.39
CA LEU A 236 24.80 19.39 -15.56
C LEU A 236 24.15 19.28 -16.94
N ASP A 237 22.84 19.49 -17.02
CA ASP A 237 22.13 19.59 -18.29
C ASP A 237 22.30 20.98 -18.94
N GLU A 238 21.70 21.17 -20.10
CA GLU A 238 21.74 22.45 -20.85
C GLU A 238 21.14 23.63 -20.08
N ASP A 239 20.20 23.35 -19.18
CA ASP A 239 19.55 24.35 -18.31
C ASP A 239 20.30 24.59 -17.00
N GLY A 240 21.46 23.95 -16.81
CA GLY A 240 22.26 24.04 -15.59
C GLY A 240 21.68 23.28 -14.39
N GLN A 241 20.71 22.37 -14.62
CA GLN A 241 20.21 21.47 -13.59
C GLN A 241 21.15 20.28 -13.44
N LEU A 242 21.24 19.78 -12.22
CA LEU A 242 22.08 18.65 -11.90
C LEU A 242 21.34 17.36 -12.27
N VAL A 243 21.97 16.51 -13.09
CA VAL A 243 21.42 15.22 -13.52
C VAL A 243 22.25 14.09 -12.95
N ILE A 244 21.62 13.24 -12.16
CA ILE A 244 22.19 12.02 -11.60
C ILE A 244 21.87 10.86 -12.54
N THR A 245 22.87 10.13 -12.99
CA THR A 245 22.71 8.84 -13.66
C THR A 245 22.89 7.73 -12.62
N ASN A 246 21.79 7.08 -12.24
CA ASN A 246 21.82 6.02 -11.24
C ASN A 246 22.38 4.71 -11.82
N GLU A 247 23.12 3.93 -11.03
CA GLU A 247 23.71 2.66 -11.46
C GLU A 247 22.64 1.65 -11.86
N ARG A 248 21.55 1.58 -11.06
CA ARG A 248 20.44 0.65 -11.31
C ARG A 248 19.11 1.39 -11.29
N TYR A 249 18.19 0.92 -12.11
CA TYR A 249 16.83 1.44 -12.14
C TYR A 249 16.11 1.28 -10.79
N SER A 250 16.31 0.16 -10.12
CA SER A 250 15.69 -0.14 -8.82
C SER A 250 16.09 0.82 -7.70
N ASN A 251 17.34 1.32 -7.75
CA ASN A 251 17.92 2.18 -6.71
C ASN A 251 17.96 3.66 -7.12
N ARG A 252 17.21 4.03 -8.18
CA ARG A 252 17.21 5.42 -8.65
C ARG A 252 16.58 6.37 -7.63
N VAL A 253 17.07 7.58 -7.61
CA VAL A 253 16.42 8.70 -6.92
C VAL A 253 15.10 9.02 -7.62
N ARG A 254 13.99 8.88 -6.93
CA ARG A 254 12.64 9.12 -7.47
C ARG A 254 12.24 10.57 -7.25
N ARG A 255 11.40 11.08 -8.17
CA ARG A 255 10.76 12.38 -7.95
C ARG A 255 9.79 12.25 -6.76
N SER A 256 9.97 13.08 -5.77
CA SER A 256 9.07 13.18 -4.61
C SER A 256 9.13 14.57 -4.01
N LYS A 257 7.98 15.10 -3.63
CA LYS A 257 7.89 16.36 -2.88
C LYS A 257 8.22 16.20 -1.40
N GLN A 258 8.27 14.97 -0.90
CA GLN A 258 8.52 14.64 0.51
C GLN A 258 9.97 14.27 0.82
N THR A 259 10.77 14.06 -0.21
CA THR A 259 12.17 13.68 -0.06
C THR A 259 13.10 14.79 -0.50
N SER A 260 14.28 14.81 0.12
CA SER A 260 15.38 15.69 -0.21
C SER A 260 16.57 14.89 -0.65
N VAL A 261 17.21 15.34 -1.70
CA VAL A 261 18.45 14.76 -2.19
C VAL A 261 19.62 15.50 -1.53
N ILE A 262 20.50 14.79 -0.86
CA ILE A 262 21.73 15.30 -0.30
C ILE A 262 22.89 14.79 -1.14
N LEU A 263 23.68 15.72 -1.64
CA LEU A 263 24.88 15.49 -2.42
C LEU A 263 26.07 15.87 -1.58
N GLU A 264 26.99 14.94 -1.34
CA GLU A 264 28.24 15.20 -0.63
C GLU A 264 29.40 15.23 -1.62
N THR A 265 30.18 16.30 -1.57
CA THR A 265 31.38 16.43 -2.40
C THR A 265 32.58 15.77 -1.72
N ALA A 266 33.64 15.47 -2.47
CA ALA A 266 34.92 14.94 -1.96
C ALA A 266 35.55 15.80 -0.85
N HIS A 267 35.15 17.06 -0.73
CA HIS A 267 35.60 17.96 0.34
C HIS A 267 34.65 18.05 1.53
N GLY A 268 33.65 17.17 1.61
CA GLY A 268 32.68 17.11 2.70
C GLY A 268 31.61 18.22 2.68
N HIS A 269 31.50 19.00 1.60
CA HIS A 269 30.42 19.97 1.47
C HIS A 269 29.11 19.25 1.13
N ARG A 270 28.05 19.58 1.86
CA ARG A 270 26.70 19.07 1.65
C ARG A 270 25.85 20.06 0.87
N ILE A 271 25.29 19.59 -0.22
CA ILE A 271 24.37 20.34 -1.07
C ILE A 271 23.02 19.66 -0.99
N THR A 272 21.98 20.43 -0.74
CA THR A 272 20.60 19.88 -0.65
C THR A 272 19.83 20.28 -1.89
N GLY A 273 19.06 19.34 -2.43
CA GLY A 273 18.21 19.56 -3.59
C GLY A 273 16.93 18.73 -3.55
N GLU A 274 16.11 18.90 -4.56
CA GLU A 274 14.87 18.16 -4.78
C GLU A 274 14.91 17.48 -6.15
N ALA A 275 14.49 16.22 -6.22
CA ALA A 275 14.33 15.52 -7.49
C ALA A 275 13.08 16.04 -8.21
N VAL A 276 13.28 16.74 -9.33
CA VAL A 276 12.20 17.38 -10.10
C VAL A 276 11.76 16.57 -11.31
N ARG A 277 12.67 15.72 -11.83
CA ARG A 277 12.40 14.85 -12.98
C ARG A 277 13.09 13.51 -12.76
N ALA A 278 12.43 12.41 -13.09
CA ALA A 278 13.02 11.07 -13.08
C ALA A 278 12.57 10.32 -14.34
N GLU A 279 13.51 9.99 -15.21
CA GLU A 279 13.27 9.26 -16.47
C GLU A 279 14.33 8.18 -16.67
N GLY A 280 13.90 6.94 -16.75
CA GLY A 280 14.82 5.81 -16.82
C GLY A 280 15.76 5.79 -15.60
N LYS A 281 17.05 5.72 -15.84
CA LYS A 281 18.10 5.82 -14.82
C LYS A 281 18.51 7.27 -14.48
N ARG A 282 17.96 8.26 -15.16
CA ARG A 282 18.35 9.69 -15.01
C ARG A 282 17.39 10.42 -14.09
N THR A 283 17.93 11.17 -13.14
CA THR A 283 17.17 12.01 -12.20
C THR A 283 17.70 13.44 -12.25
N GLY A 284 16.82 14.37 -12.63
CA GLY A 284 17.11 15.80 -12.54
C GLY A 284 16.89 16.31 -11.13
N VAL A 285 17.88 17.00 -10.57
CA VAL A 285 17.85 17.55 -9.21
C VAL A 285 17.99 19.06 -9.26
N LYS A 286 17.01 19.75 -8.66
CA LYS A 286 17.08 21.20 -8.43
C LYS A 286 17.77 21.45 -7.09
N VAL A 287 18.92 22.09 -7.14
CA VAL A 287 19.74 22.38 -5.96
C VAL A 287 19.26 23.67 -5.27
N HIS A 288 19.21 23.65 -3.94
CA HIS A 288 18.88 24.80 -3.11
C HIS A 288 20.14 25.43 -2.54
N GLY A 289 20.64 26.47 -3.21
CA GLY A 289 21.78 27.29 -2.75
C GLY A 289 23.15 26.65 -2.99
N GLY A 290 24.05 27.45 -3.54
CA GLY A 290 25.44 27.09 -3.75
C GLY A 290 25.82 26.83 -5.21
N ASN A 291 27.00 27.31 -5.60
CA ASN A 291 27.60 26.95 -6.89
C ASN A 291 28.22 25.56 -6.75
N PHE A 292 27.78 24.62 -7.58
CA PHE A 292 28.39 23.32 -7.70
C PHE A 292 29.80 23.44 -8.26
N ARG A 293 30.81 23.13 -7.45
CA ARG A 293 32.22 23.05 -7.88
C ARG A 293 32.83 21.80 -7.24
N GLY A 294 33.07 20.77 -8.01
CA GLY A 294 33.74 19.52 -7.58
C GLY A 294 32.96 18.25 -7.86
N GLY A 295 33.63 17.11 -7.76
CA GLY A 295 33.02 15.79 -7.91
C GLY A 295 32.09 15.46 -6.74
N ILE A 296 30.98 14.80 -7.03
CA ILE A 296 30.09 14.22 -6.02
C ILE A 296 30.63 12.84 -5.65
N GLU A 297 30.75 12.58 -4.36
CA GLU A 297 31.26 11.32 -3.81
C GLU A 297 30.12 10.45 -3.27
N ARG A 298 29.07 11.09 -2.70
CA ARG A 298 27.94 10.39 -2.12
C ARG A 298 26.63 11.08 -2.43
N ILE A 299 25.61 10.27 -2.72
CA ILE A 299 24.24 10.73 -2.91
C ILE A 299 23.35 9.99 -1.91
N SER A 300 22.55 10.76 -1.16
CA SER A 300 21.54 10.18 -0.28
C SER A 300 20.20 10.89 -0.40
N VAL A 301 19.13 10.15 -0.16
CA VAL A 301 17.75 10.66 -0.12
C VAL A 301 17.26 10.61 1.31
N ILE A 302 16.78 11.74 1.82
CA ILE A 302 16.21 11.86 3.17
C ILE A 302 14.73 12.21 3.06
N GLY A 303 13.90 11.54 3.87
CA GLY A 303 12.46 11.69 3.91
C GLY A 303 11.75 10.38 3.62
N ARG A 304 10.43 10.40 3.55
CA ARG A 304 9.61 9.26 3.12
C ARG A 304 9.15 9.47 1.69
N GLU A 305 9.15 8.40 0.92
CA GLU A 305 8.52 8.40 -0.41
C GLU A 305 7.01 8.70 -0.29
N GLU A 306 6.45 9.29 -1.34
CA GLU A 306 5.01 9.53 -1.41
C GLU A 306 4.24 8.21 -1.40
N PRO A 307 3.03 8.19 -0.79
CA PRO A 307 2.16 7.03 -0.85
C PRO A 307 1.84 6.62 -2.29
N THR A 308 1.76 5.34 -2.54
CA THR A 308 1.33 4.78 -3.83
C THR A 308 -0.14 5.10 -4.11
N HIS A 309 -0.60 4.90 -5.34
CA HIS A 309 -2.02 5.07 -5.68
C HIS A 309 -2.92 4.13 -4.87
N ALA A 310 -2.50 2.89 -4.61
CA ALA A 310 -3.25 1.95 -3.80
C ALA A 310 -3.38 2.41 -2.34
N GLU A 311 -2.28 2.90 -1.75
CA GLU A 311 -2.29 3.43 -0.38
C GLU A 311 -3.18 4.67 -0.27
N ARG A 312 -3.10 5.62 -1.20
CA ARG A 312 -3.98 6.79 -1.22
C ARG A 312 -5.46 6.42 -1.40
N ALA A 313 -5.75 5.46 -2.27
CA ALA A 313 -7.12 4.99 -2.50
C ALA A 313 -7.70 4.31 -1.26
N ARG A 314 -6.90 3.49 -0.58
CA ARG A 314 -7.26 2.83 0.67
C ARG A 314 -7.53 3.83 1.80
N ASP A 315 -6.60 4.78 2.02
CA ASP A 315 -6.73 5.79 3.07
C ASP A 315 -7.94 6.71 2.80
N GLY A 316 -8.14 7.09 1.53
CA GLY A 316 -9.32 7.86 1.10
C GLY A 316 -10.64 7.07 1.24
N PHE A 317 -10.61 5.75 1.06
CA PHE A 317 -11.77 4.89 1.32
C PHE A 317 -12.15 4.88 2.80
N ILE A 318 -11.18 4.67 3.70
CA ILE A 318 -11.41 4.69 5.15
C ILE A 318 -11.95 6.04 5.60
N LEU A 319 -11.35 7.12 5.10
CA LEU A 319 -11.77 8.47 5.43
C LEU A 319 -13.23 8.74 5.02
N ARG A 320 -13.60 8.45 3.76
CA ARG A 320 -14.99 8.60 3.28
C ARG A 320 -15.98 7.73 4.03
N LEU A 321 -15.56 6.54 4.45
CA LEU A 321 -16.40 5.65 5.26
C LEU A 321 -16.69 6.25 6.64
N LEU A 322 -15.67 6.77 7.32
CA LEU A 322 -15.80 7.42 8.62
C LEU A 322 -16.53 8.78 8.53
N GLN A 323 -16.48 9.46 7.39
CA GLN A 323 -17.24 10.68 7.10
C GLN A 323 -18.71 10.40 6.71
N GLY A 324 -19.12 9.13 6.64
CA GLY A 324 -20.48 8.75 6.24
C GLY A 324 -20.80 8.90 4.75
N ALA A 325 -19.80 9.27 3.92
CA ALA A 325 -19.97 9.35 2.47
C ALA A 325 -20.15 7.96 1.83
N ILE A 326 -19.67 6.91 2.49
CA ILE A 326 -19.94 5.51 2.18
C ILE A 326 -20.85 4.97 3.26
N SER A 327 -22.05 4.55 2.89
CA SER A 327 -23.12 4.19 3.83
C SER A 327 -22.84 2.96 4.68
N SER A 328 -22.02 2.02 4.21
CA SER A 328 -21.69 0.79 4.95
C SER A 328 -20.43 0.13 4.41
N LEU A 329 -19.58 -0.34 5.32
CA LEU A 329 -18.40 -1.14 5.00
C LEU A 329 -18.79 -2.46 4.28
N THR A 330 -19.91 -3.04 4.65
CA THR A 330 -20.42 -4.30 4.10
C THR A 330 -21.34 -4.14 2.90
N ARG A 331 -21.33 -2.97 2.24
CA ARG A 331 -22.08 -2.74 1.00
C ARG A 331 -21.65 -3.70 -0.10
N SER A 332 -20.33 -3.90 -0.25
CA SER A 332 -19.79 -4.87 -1.18
C SER A 332 -19.99 -6.31 -0.67
N PRO A 333 -20.51 -7.23 -1.50
CA PRO A 333 -20.66 -8.64 -1.14
C PRO A 333 -19.31 -9.30 -0.85
N PHE A 334 -18.22 -8.88 -1.50
CA PHE A 334 -16.88 -9.42 -1.29
C PHE A 334 -16.27 -8.95 0.03
N VAL A 335 -16.47 -7.69 0.45
CA VAL A 335 -16.08 -7.24 1.78
C VAL A 335 -16.80 -8.06 2.84
N ARG A 336 -18.10 -8.27 2.67
CA ARG A 336 -18.88 -9.11 3.56
C ARG A 336 -18.37 -10.55 3.59
N ALA A 337 -18.15 -11.15 2.42
CA ALA A 337 -17.70 -12.53 2.31
C ALA A 337 -16.33 -12.76 2.95
N LEU A 338 -15.39 -11.80 2.87
CA LEU A 338 -14.06 -11.96 3.40
C LEU A 338 -13.99 -11.66 4.90
N TRP A 339 -14.43 -10.48 5.32
CA TRP A 339 -14.21 -10.01 6.71
C TRP A 339 -15.39 -10.25 7.66
N PHE A 340 -16.62 -10.35 7.12
CA PHE A 340 -17.84 -10.43 7.92
C PHE A 340 -18.76 -11.55 7.42
N PRO A 341 -18.25 -12.80 7.28
CA PRO A 341 -19.05 -13.89 6.74
C PRO A 341 -20.25 -14.18 7.63
N ALA A 342 -21.45 -14.18 7.03
CA ALA A 342 -22.63 -14.70 7.70
C ALA A 342 -22.49 -16.23 7.86
N PRO A 343 -23.07 -16.85 8.90
CA PRO A 343 -23.15 -18.28 9.00
C PRO A 343 -23.93 -18.82 7.77
N GLN A 344 -23.21 -19.39 6.81
CA GLN A 344 -23.88 -19.97 5.64
C GLN A 344 -24.32 -21.40 5.93
N PRO A 345 -25.55 -21.81 5.55
CA PRO A 345 -25.89 -23.21 5.42
C PRO A 345 -24.95 -23.83 4.38
N ARG A 346 -24.38 -24.98 4.66
CA ARG A 346 -23.54 -25.70 3.70
C ARG A 346 -24.40 -26.06 2.48
N VAL A 347 -24.30 -25.27 1.44
CA VAL A 347 -24.83 -25.63 0.13
C VAL A 347 -23.89 -26.69 -0.43
N GLY A 348 -24.40 -27.88 -0.63
CA GLY A 348 -23.67 -28.97 -1.29
C GLY A 348 -23.23 -28.47 -2.68
N ARG A 349 -21.99 -28.75 -3.06
CA ARG A 349 -21.49 -28.48 -4.42
C ARG A 349 -22.42 -29.17 -5.40
N GLY A 350 -23.20 -28.40 -6.15
CA GLY A 350 -23.99 -28.91 -7.26
C GLY A 350 -23.03 -29.43 -8.33
N SER A 351 -23.12 -30.69 -8.68
CA SER A 351 -22.51 -31.25 -9.88
C SER A 351 -23.30 -30.75 -11.07
N GLY A 352 -22.90 -29.62 -11.64
CA GLY A 352 -23.41 -29.16 -12.93
C GLY A 352 -22.88 -30.09 -14.03
N ASP A 353 -23.66 -31.07 -14.42
CA ASP A 353 -23.42 -31.94 -15.58
C ASP A 353 -23.80 -31.16 -16.85
N GLY A 354 -22.92 -30.26 -17.28
CA GLY A 354 -22.96 -29.65 -18.60
C GLY A 354 -21.68 -30.04 -19.36
N GLU A 355 -21.69 -31.23 -19.97
CA GLU A 355 -20.59 -31.73 -20.82
C GLU A 355 -20.61 -31.16 -22.24
N ASP A 356 -21.20 -29.99 -22.50
CA ASP A 356 -21.32 -29.46 -23.83
C ASP A 356 -20.10 -28.61 -24.25
N ALA A 357 -19.39 -29.13 -25.25
CA ALA A 357 -18.42 -28.44 -26.12
C ALA A 357 -17.24 -27.70 -25.45
N TRP A 358 -16.53 -28.38 -24.58
CA TRP A 358 -15.30 -27.85 -23.95
C TRP A 358 -14.17 -27.67 -24.97
N SER A 359 -13.40 -26.59 -24.82
CA SER A 359 -12.22 -26.37 -25.66
C SER A 359 -11.20 -27.52 -25.55
N PRO A 360 -10.44 -27.82 -26.62
CA PRO A 360 -9.37 -28.82 -26.57
C PRO A 360 -8.34 -28.55 -25.44
N GLN A 361 -8.15 -27.28 -25.10
CA GLN A 361 -7.26 -26.84 -24.03
C GLN A 361 -7.76 -27.27 -22.65
N LEU A 362 -9.08 -27.18 -22.40
CA LEU A 362 -9.67 -27.69 -21.17
C LEU A 362 -9.51 -29.20 -21.07
N ALA A 363 -9.71 -29.94 -22.16
CA ALA A 363 -9.50 -31.39 -22.19
C ALA A 363 -8.08 -31.80 -21.79
N ALA A 364 -7.09 -30.95 -22.10
CA ALA A 364 -5.68 -31.16 -21.78
C ALA A 364 -5.29 -30.83 -20.33
N LEU A 365 -6.19 -30.33 -19.52
CA LEU A 365 -5.98 -30.07 -18.10
C LEU A 365 -6.16 -31.36 -17.28
N ASN A 366 -5.48 -31.46 -16.14
CA ASN A 366 -5.75 -32.50 -15.17
C ASN A 366 -7.04 -32.21 -14.37
N GLU A 367 -7.56 -33.22 -13.66
CA GLU A 367 -8.85 -33.10 -12.98
C GLU A 367 -8.88 -31.99 -11.92
N SER A 368 -7.78 -31.75 -11.19
CA SER A 368 -7.72 -30.66 -10.23
C SER A 368 -7.78 -29.28 -10.89
N GLN A 369 -7.17 -29.12 -12.04
CA GLN A 369 -7.22 -27.89 -12.83
C GLN A 369 -8.61 -27.71 -13.47
N LYS A 370 -9.21 -28.78 -14.03
CA LYS A 370 -10.58 -28.75 -14.56
C LYS A 370 -11.59 -28.34 -13.50
N ALA A 371 -11.46 -28.87 -12.27
CA ALA A 371 -12.33 -28.48 -11.16
C ALA A 371 -12.26 -26.99 -10.85
N VAL A 372 -11.06 -26.39 -10.90
CA VAL A 372 -10.90 -24.95 -10.73
C VAL A 372 -11.54 -24.16 -11.86
N VAL A 373 -11.33 -24.55 -13.12
CA VAL A 373 -11.94 -23.85 -14.28
C VAL A 373 -13.47 -23.92 -14.19
N ARG A 374 -14.05 -25.07 -13.83
CA ARG A 374 -15.51 -25.20 -13.62
C ARG A 374 -16.01 -24.25 -12.53
N ALA A 375 -15.28 -24.15 -11.41
CA ALA A 375 -15.62 -23.23 -10.32
C ALA A 375 -15.50 -21.76 -10.75
N MET A 376 -14.51 -21.40 -11.55
CA MET A 376 -14.38 -20.05 -12.09
C MET A 376 -15.57 -19.67 -13.00
N TRP A 377 -16.17 -20.63 -13.64
CA TRP A 377 -17.31 -20.45 -14.54
C TRP A 377 -18.67 -20.52 -13.84
N ALA A 378 -18.76 -21.23 -12.74
CA ALA A 378 -19.99 -21.43 -12.00
C ALA A 378 -20.47 -20.11 -11.37
N ASP A 379 -21.70 -19.68 -11.64
CA ASP A 379 -22.28 -18.43 -11.12
C ASP A 379 -22.56 -18.50 -9.62
N ASP A 380 -22.79 -19.69 -9.07
CA ASP A 380 -23.10 -19.94 -7.67
C ASP A 380 -21.86 -19.89 -6.74
N GLU A 381 -20.66 -19.78 -7.30
CA GLU A 381 -19.40 -19.71 -6.56
C GLU A 381 -18.66 -18.37 -6.80
N PRO A 382 -19.12 -17.26 -6.21
CA PRO A 382 -18.59 -15.91 -6.49
C PRO A 382 -17.13 -15.72 -6.05
N VAL A 383 -16.63 -16.53 -5.09
CA VAL A 383 -15.24 -16.46 -4.61
C VAL A 383 -14.59 -17.84 -4.76
N VAL A 384 -13.60 -17.92 -5.64
CA VAL A 384 -12.82 -19.13 -5.90
C VAL A 384 -11.40 -18.93 -5.33
N VAL A 385 -11.02 -19.75 -4.35
CA VAL A 385 -9.68 -19.71 -3.73
C VAL A 385 -8.92 -20.95 -4.16
N VAL A 386 -7.74 -20.77 -4.76
CA VAL A 386 -6.93 -21.83 -5.33
C VAL A 386 -5.56 -21.89 -4.69
N HIS A 387 -5.30 -22.93 -3.92
CA HIS A 387 -3.99 -23.25 -3.42
C HIS A 387 -3.25 -24.05 -4.50
N GLY A 388 -2.28 -23.43 -5.14
CA GLY A 388 -1.48 -24.01 -6.21
C GLY A 388 0.00 -24.03 -5.87
N PRO A 389 0.56 -25.16 -5.42
CA PRO A 389 2.00 -25.33 -5.23
C PRO A 389 2.84 -24.98 -6.46
N PRO A 390 4.18 -24.87 -6.34
CA PRO A 390 5.06 -24.60 -7.47
C PRO A 390 4.92 -25.65 -8.56
N GLY A 391 4.87 -25.19 -9.83
CA GLY A 391 4.81 -26.10 -10.97
C GLY A 391 3.49 -26.82 -11.21
N THR A 392 2.42 -26.52 -10.46
CA THR A 392 1.10 -27.14 -10.63
C THR A 392 0.26 -26.53 -11.75
N GLY A 393 0.80 -25.55 -12.47
CA GLY A 393 0.14 -24.96 -13.63
C GLY A 393 -0.92 -23.91 -13.29
N LYS A 394 -0.79 -23.16 -12.19
CA LYS A 394 -1.65 -21.99 -11.88
C LYS A 394 -1.90 -21.11 -13.09
N THR A 395 -0.82 -20.59 -13.69
CA THR A 395 -0.91 -19.69 -14.84
C THR A 395 -1.57 -20.35 -16.07
N ARG A 396 -1.38 -21.65 -16.28
CA ARG A 396 -2.05 -22.39 -17.35
C ARG A 396 -3.56 -22.49 -17.07
N THR A 397 -3.95 -22.77 -15.84
CA THR A 397 -5.36 -22.83 -15.43
C THR A 397 -6.04 -21.48 -15.62
N ILE A 398 -5.37 -20.39 -15.22
CA ILE A 398 -5.82 -19.00 -15.45
C ILE A 398 -6.00 -18.76 -16.96
N ALA A 399 -5.02 -19.12 -17.77
CA ALA A 399 -5.05 -18.86 -19.22
C ALA A 399 -6.21 -19.59 -19.91
N VAL A 400 -6.47 -20.86 -19.56
CA VAL A 400 -7.60 -21.61 -20.12
C VAL A 400 -8.94 -21.00 -19.70
N SER A 401 -9.07 -20.53 -18.47
CA SER A 401 -10.30 -19.82 -18.04
C SER A 401 -10.51 -18.51 -18.81
N LEU A 402 -9.43 -17.75 -19.01
CA LEU A 402 -9.48 -16.49 -19.75
C LEU A 402 -9.77 -16.69 -21.24
N GLU A 403 -9.24 -17.74 -21.86
CA GLU A 403 -9.53 -18.11 -23.26
C GLU A 403 -11.04 -18.27 -23.49
N GLU A 404 -11.69 -18.93 -22.57
CA GLU A 404 -13.13 -19.14 -22.66
C GLU A 404 -13.93 -17.86 -22.39
N TRP A 405 -13.55 -17.06 -21.39
CA TRP A 405 -14.20 -15.77 -21.15
C TRP A 405 -14.03 -14.81 -22.33
N ASP A 406 -12.85 -14.77 -22.94
CA ASP A 406 -12.59 -13.98 -24.16
C ASP A 406 -13.49 -14.44 -25.32
N ARG A 407 -13.61 -15.76 -25.52
CA ARG A 407 -14.49 -16.35 -26.55
C ARG A 407 -15.97 -15.98 -26.34
N CYS A 408 -16.40 -15.84 -25.09
CA CYS A 408 -17.77 -15.45 -24.74
C CYS A 408 -17.95 -13.92 -24.71
N GLY A 409 -16.89 -13.13 -24.89
CA GLY A 409 -16.92 -11.67 -24.78
C GLY A 409 -17.10 -11.17 -23.34
N GLU A 410 -16.71 -11.98 -22.35
CA GLU A 410 -16.88 -11.67 -20.95
C GLU A 410 -15.67 -10.94 -20.38
N PRO A 411 -15.83 -9.70 -19.86
CA PRO A 411 -14.69 -8.92 -19.41
C PRO A 411 -14.09 -9.48 -18.12
N ALA A 412 -12.75 -9.52 -18.08
CA ALA A 412 -12.01 -9.94 -16.91
C ALA A 412 -10.73 -9.13 -16.73
N TRP A 413 -10.42 -8.85 -15.48
CA TRP A 413 -9.15 -8.24 -15.09
C TRP A 413 -8.28 -9.25 -14.36
N VAL A 414 -7.00 -9.27 -14.70
CA VAL A 414 -6.01 -10.14 -14.07
C VAL A 414 -4.95 -9.28 -13.41
N ILE A 415 -4.79 -9.46 -12.11
CA ILE A 415 -3.81 -8.69 -11.35
C ILE A 415 -2.81 -9.60 -10.66
N ALA A 416 -1.60 -9.08 -10.47
CA ALA A 416 -0.57 -9.68 -9.65
C ALA A 416 0.11 -8.62 -8.78
N GLN A 417 0.83 -9.06 -7.74
CA GLN A 417 1.58 -8.15 -6.88
C GLN A 417 2.68 -7.40 -7.65
N SER A 418 3.34 -8.08 -8.57
CA SER A 418 4.47 -7.54 -9.31
C SER A 418 4.24 -7.56 -10.81
N ASN A 419 4.92 -6.66 -11.52
CA ASN A 419 4.95 -6.64 -12.97
C ASN A 419 5.55 -7.92 -13.56
N VAL A 420 6.44 -8.62 -12.85
CA VAL A 420 6.99 -9.93 -13.27
C VAL A 420 5.89 -10.99 -13.30
N GLY A 421 5.02 -11.00 -12.30
CA GLY A 421 3.83 -11.86 -12.28
C GLY A 421 2.93 -11.60 -13.48
N VAL A 422 2.58 -10.33 -13.73
CA VAL A 422 1.78 -9.91 -14.89
C VAL A 422 2.41 -10.38 -16.21
N LYS A 423 3.74 -10.20 -16.38
CA LYS A 423 4.48 -10.64 -17.56
C LYS A 423 4.42 -12.16 -17.79
N ASN A 424 4.50 -12.95 -16.73
CA ASN A 424 4.43 -14.41 -16.82
C ASN A 424 3.06 -14.88 -17.30
N ILE A 425 1.98 -14.25 -16.82
CA ILE A 425 0.63 -14.51 -17.30
C ILE A 425 0.50 -14.13 -18.76
N ALA A 426 0.92 -12.92 -19.13
CA ALA A 426 0.87 -12.42 -20.51
C ALA A 426 1.56 -13.36 -21.51
N ARG A 427 2.76 -13.88 -21.17
CA ARG A 427 3.46 -14.87 -22.01
C ARG A 427 2.66 -16.15 -22.21
N THR A 428 1.92 -16.56 -21.20
CA THR A 428 1.09 -17.76 -21.30
C THR A 428 -0.14 -17.49 -22.17
N LEU A 429 -0.78 -16.33 -22.02
CA LEU A 429 -1.93 -15.92 -22.83
C LEU A 429 -1.58 -15.82 -24.32
N ILE A 430 -0.39 -15.32 -24.65
CA ILE A 430 0.09 -15.32 -26.05
C ILE A 430 0.14 -16.74 -26.64
N LYS A 431 0.62 -17.73 -25.88
CA LYS A 431 0.66 -19.13 -26.30
C LYS A 431 -0.73 -19.73 -26.52
N HIS A 432 -1.73 -19.20 -25.81
CA HIS A 432 -3.14 -19.60 -25.93
C HIS A 432 -3.91 -18.76 -26.94
N ASN A 433 -3.25 -17.81 -27.61
CA ASN A 433 -3.85 -16.89 -28.60
C ASN A 433 -5.03 -16.08 -28.05
N VAL A 434 -5.03 -15.77 -26.75
CA VAL A 434 -6.02 -14.91 -26.10
C VAL A 434 -5.72 -13.46 -26.45
N ASP A 435 -6.76 -12.66 -26.73
CA ASP A 435 -6.61 -11.21 -26.88
C ASP A 435 -6.65 -10.53 -25.50
N PHE A 436 -5.67 -9.65 -25.25
CA PHE A 436 -5.56 -8.94 -23.98
C PHE A 436 -4.73 -7.67 -24.13
N LYS A 437 -4.88 -6.76 -23.18
CA LYS A 437 -4.00 -5.59 -23.00
C LYS A 437 -3.34 -5.60 -21.64
N ILE A 438 -2.18 -4.96 -21.53
CA ILE A 438 -1.44 -4.80 -20.29
C ILE A 438 -1.29 -3.32 -20.02
N ILE A 439 -1.72 -2.87 -18.83
CA ILE A 439 -1.54 -1.50 -18.41
C ILE A 439 -0.37 -1.41 -17.45
N VAL A 440 0.60 -0.56 -17.79
CA VAL A 440 1.83 -0.35 -17.00
C VAL A 440 2.06 1.13 -16.72
N SER A 441 2.81 1.43 -15.66
CA SER A 441 3.25 2.81 -15.42
C SER A 441 4.33 3.23 -16.42
N LYS A 442 4.47 4.54 -16.64
CA LYS A 442 5.51 5.11 -17.48
C LYS A 442 6.91 4.64 -17.05
N GLU A 443 7.15 4.66 -15.74
CA GLU A 443 8.44 4.29 -15.18
C GLU A 443 8.77 2.83 -15.45
N PHE A 444 7.78 1.97 -15.33
CA PHE A 444 7.97 0.54 -15.54
C PHE A 444 8.10 0.19 -17.03
N TYR A 445 7.44 0.92 -17.91
CA TYR A 445 7.60 0.76 -19.36
C TYR A 445 9.07 0.95 -19.78
N VAL A 446 9.75 1.96 -19.23
CA VAL A 446 11.16 2.21 -19.50
C VAL A 446 12.06 1.07 -18.99
N GLU A 447 11.77 0.52 -17.80
CA GLU A 447 12.49 -0.64 -17.25
C GLU A 447 12.30 -1.89 -18.10
N TRP A 448 11.12 -2.07 -18.67
CA TRP A 448 10.82 -3.22 -19.53
C TRP A 448 11.50 -3.15 -20.90
N HIS A 449 11.82 -1.98 -21.40
CA HIS A 449 12.49 -1.81 -22.71
C HIS A 449 13.82 -2.56 -22.80
N GLU A 450 14.52 -2.77 -21.72
CA GLU A 450 15.76 -3.54 -21.70
C GLU A 450 15.53 -5.07 -21.90
N HIS A 451 14.28 -5.54 -21.74
CA HIS A 451 13.92 -6.96 -21.73
C HIS A 451 12.61 -7.29 -22.48
N LEU A 452 12.13 -6.39 -23.32
CA LEU A 452 10.86 -6.57 -24.02
C LEU A 452 10.95 -7.59 -25.16
N TYR A 453 9.97 -8.49 -25.13
CA TYR A 453 9.69 -9.33 -26.28
C TYR A 453 8.69 -8.59 -27.19
N GLU A 454 8.98 -8.48 -28.48
CA GLU A 454 8.14 -7.82 -29.50
C GLU A 454 6.66 -8.24 -29.43
N SER A 455 6.41 -9.50 -29.06
CA SER A 455 5.05 -10.03 -28.94
C SER A 455 4.21 -9.43 -27.81
N ILE A 456 4.86 -8.91 -26.75
CA ILE A 456 4.17 -8.26 -25.61
C ILE A 456 4.03 -6.76 -25.86
N GLU A 457 5.00 -6.14 -26.51
CA GLU A 457 5.05 -4.69 -26.73
C GLU A 457 3.77 -4.14 -27.38
N ARG A 458 3.25 -4.81 -28.41
CA ARG A 458 2.02 -4.42 -29.11
C ARG A 458 0.75 -4.45 -28.23
N ARG A 459 0.81 -5.08 -27.08
CA ARG A 459 -0.30 -5.25 -26.13
C ARG A 459 -0.16 -4.34 -24.91
N LEU A 460 0.95 -3.60 -24.79
CA LEU A 460 1.22 -2.68 -23.70
C LEU A 460 0.51 -1.35 -23.94
N ILE A 461 -0.08 -0.84 -22.87
CA ILE A 461 -0.65 0.50 -22.78
C ILE A 461 0.01 1.18 -21.60
N ARG A 462 0.60 2.33 -21.82
CA ARG A 462 1.15 3.14 -20.74
C ARG A 462 0.02 3.94 -20.10
N ALA A 463 -0.02 3.94 -18.77
CA ALA A 463 -1.06 4.64 -18.03
C ALA A 463 -1.06 6.17 -18.28
N ASP A 464 0.09 6.77 -18.61
CA ASP A 464 0.20 8.19 -18.96
C ASP A 464 -0.23 8.51 -20.41
N GLU A 465 -0.42 7.51 -21.25
CA GLU A 465 -0.98 7.65 -22.61
C GLU A 465 -2.51 7.58 -22.60
N LEU A 466 -3.11 7.04 -21.54
CA LEU A 466 -4.57 7.02 -21.37
C LEU A 466 -5.05 8.43 -21.02
N ILE A 467 -5.24 9.24 -22.05
CA ILE A 467 -5.76 10.60 -21.96
C ILE A 467 -7.27 10.54 -21.73
N ALA A 468 -7.86 11.60 -21.18
CA ALA A 468 -9.30 11.68 -20.90
C ALA A 468 -10.19 11.73 -22.17
N ASP A 469 -9.69 11.28 -23.32
CA ASP A 469 -10.47 11.10 -24.56
C ASP A 469 -10.95 9.65 -24.67
N PRO A 470 -12.25 9.38 -24.49
CA PRO A 470 -12.80 8.03 -24.57
C PRO A 470 -12.57 7.33 -25.91
N VAL A 471 -12.52 8.07 -27.00
CA VAL A 471 -12.30 7.50 -28.35
C VAL A 471 -10.88 6.96 -28.50
N GLU A 472 -9.90 7.69 -27.98
CA GLU A 472 -8.52 7.24 -28.01
C GLU A 472 -8.31 6.02 -27.09
N VAL A 473 -8.92 6.03 -25.90
CA VAL A 473 -8.89 4.90 -24.97
C VAL A 473 -9.51 3.65 -25.59
N GLU A 474 -10.66 3.78 -26.27
CA GLU A 474 -11.33 2.70 -26.99
C GLU A 474 -10.43 2.12 -28.09
N ARG A 475 -9.75 2.99 -28.85
CA ARG A 475 -8.80 2.58 -29.89
C ARG A 475 -7.61 1.81 -29.30
N MET A 476 -7.06 2.27 -28.17
CA MET A 476 -5.95 1.61 -27.49
C MET A 476 -6.33 0.22 -26.94
N ILE A 477 -7.54 0.10 -26.38
CA ILE A 477 -8.08 -1.18 -25.89
C ILE A 477 -8.34 -2.11 -27.08
N GLY A 478 -8.81 -1.57 -28.21
CA GLY A 478 -9.00 -2.32 -29.46
C GLY A 478 -10.01 -3.46 -29.35
N GLY A 479 -10.99 -3.35 -28.47
CA GLY A 479 -12.02 -4.36 -28.23
C GLY A 479 -11.60 -5.50 -27.30
N SER A 480 -10.38 -5.49 -26.75
CA SER A 480 -9.93 -6.52 -25.80
C SER A 480 -10.77 -6.49 -24.53
N THR A 481 -11.28 -7.64 -24.12
CA THR A 481 -12.08 -7.82 -22.90
C THR A 481 -11.21 -8.18 -21.69
N ILE A 482 -9.97 -8.65 -21.92
CA ILE A 482 -9.05 -9.08 -20.89
C ILE A 482 -7.98 -8.02 -20.66
N ILE A 483 -7.90 -7.52 -19.43
CA ILE A 483 -6.94 -6.49 -19.03
C ILE A 483 -6.03 -7.02 -17.92
N LEU A 484 -4.73 -6.84 -18.08
CA LEU A 484 -3.72 -7.24 -17.10
C LEU A 484 -3.07 -6.00 -16.48
N CYS A 485 -2.87 -6.00 -15.17
CA CYS A 485 -2.11 -4.94 -14.48
C CYS A 485 -1.63 -5.39 -13.10
N THR A 486 -0.96 -4.50 -12.36
CA THR A 486 -0.67 -4.72 -10.94
C THR A 486 -1.81 -4.24 -10.05
N VAL A 487 -1.87 -4.70 -8.78
CA VAL A 487 -2.83 -4.20 -7.77
C VAL A 487 -2.77 -2.68 -7.64
N SER A 488 -1.55 -2.12 -7.59
CA SER A 488 -1.36 -0.67 -7.50
C SER A 488 -1.88 0.08 -8.73
N MET A 489 -1.72 -0.50 -9.93
CA MET A 489 -2.23 0.10 -11.15
C MET A 489 -3.76 0.11 -11.19
N LEU A 490 -4.42 -0.92 -10.70
CA LEU A 490 -5.89 -0.97 -10.63
C LEU A 490 -6.48 0.15 -9.74
N SER A 491 -5.69 0.68 -8.82
CA SER A 491 -6.05 1.81 -7.97
C SER A 491 -5.65 3.17 -8.53
N ASN A 492 -5.05 3.23 -9.74
CA ASN A 492 -4.61 4.50 -10.33
C ASN A 492 -5.84 5.36 -10.73
N PRO A 493 -5.97 6.59 -10.19
CA PRO A 493 -7.10 7.48 -10.51
C PRO A 493 -7.16 7.89 -11.99
N GLY A 494 -6.03 7.87 -12.71
CA GLY A 494 -5.99 8.10 -14.15
C GLY A 494 -6.83 7.10 -14.93
N LEU A 495 -6.96 5.86 -14.47
CA LEU A 495 -7.80 4.84 -15.08
C LEU A 495 -9.30 5.15 -14.88
N ASP A 496 -9.68 5.81 -13.79
CA ASP A 496 -11.06 6.27 -13.59
C ASP A 496 -11.39 7.42 -14.54
N SER A 497 -10.51 8.42 -14.59
CA SER A 497 -10.72 9.65 -15.35
C SER A 497 -10.75 9.41 -16.87
N CYS A 498 -9.97 8.45 -17.38
CA CYS A 498 -10.01 8.09 -18.81
C CYS A 498 -11.22 7.20 -19.20
N GLY A 499 -11.99 6.73 -18.22
CA GLY A 499 -13.20 5.95 -18.46
C GLY A 499 -12.99 4.49 -18.87
N ILE A 500 -11.79 3.94 -18.69
CA ILE A 500 -11.45 2.55 -19.11
C ILE A 500 -12.40 1.51 -18.50
N TYR A 501 -12.84 1.72 -17.25
CA TYR A 501 -13.76 0.81 -16.57
C TYR A 501 -15.18 0.78 -17.13
N ARG A 502 -15.53 1.72 -18.06
CA ARG A 502 -16.78 1.67 -18.83
C ARG A 502 -16.61 0.80 -20.06
N LEU A 503 -15.43 0.83 -20.68
CA LEU A 503 -15.11 0.05 -21.88
C LEU A 503 -14.78 -1.41 -21.56
N ALA A 504 -13.99 -1.62 -20.51
CA ALA A 504 -13.66 -2.94 -19.99
C ALA A 504 -14.00 -2.99 -18.48
N PRO A 505 -15.26 -3.27 -18.12
CA PRO A 505 -15.69 -3.26 -16.72
C PRO A 505 -15.03 -4.38 -15.91
N VAL A 506 -14.76 -4.10 -14.62
CA VAL A 506 -14.23 -5.09 -13.67
C VAL A 506 -15.39 -5.93 -13.16
N GLU A 507 -15.78 -6.93 -13.95
CA GLU A 507 -16.85 -7.88 -13.61
C GLU A 507 -16.29 -9.18 -13.03
N ARG A 508 -15.13 -9.59 -13.52
CA ARG A 508 -14.36 -10.74 -13.04
C ARG A 508 -12.96 -10.30 -12.71
N LEU A 509 -12.47 -10.68 -11.54
CA LEU A 509 -11.14 -10.34 -11.07
C LEU A 509 -10.37 -11.61 -10.72
N ILE A 510 -9.26 -11.83 -11.41
CA ILE A 510 -8.30 -12.87 -11.08
C ILE A 510 -7.09 -12.22 -10.39
N VAL A 511 -6.68 -12.80 -9.28
CA VAL A 511 -5.50 -12.40 -8.53
C VAL A 511 -4.51 -13.55 -8.53
N ASP A 512 -3.37 -13.38 -9.21
CA ASP A 512 -2.27 -14.34 -9.14
C ASP A 512 -1.30 -13.97 -8.02
N GLU A 513 -0.66 -14.96 -7.43
CA GLU A 513 0.20 -14.82 -6.24
C GLU A 513 -0.50 -14.12 -5.06
N ALA A 514 -1.79 -14.41 -4.85
CA ALA A 514 -2.62 -13.81 -3.78
C ALA A 514 -2.11 -14.09 -2.36
N SER A 515 -1.22 -15.05 -2.18
CA SER A 515 -0.51 -15.31 -0.92
C SER A 515 0.51 -14.24 -0.56
N GLN A 516 0.93 -13.42 -1.52
CA GLN A 516 1.89 -12.33 -1.32
C GLN A 516 1.21 -10.97 -1.13
N ILE A 517 -0.13 -10.91 -1.14
CA ILE A 517 -0.90 -9.67 -1.05
C ILE A 517 -1.69 -9.66 0.27
N ASP A 518 -1.54 -8.59 1.04
CA ASP A 518 -2.42 -8.39 2.20
C ASP A 518 -3.86 -8.20 1.72
N SER A 519 -4.77 -8.94 2.33
CA SER A 519 -6.20 -8.89 1.99
C SER A 519 -6.77 -7.47 2.05
N PHE A 520 -6.22 -6.62 2.90
CA PHE A 520 -6.67 -5.25 3.03
C PHE A 520 -6.49 -4.40 1.75
N GLU A 521 -5.52 -4.74 0.91
CA GLU A 521 -5.32 -4.08 -0.38
C GLU A 521 -6.54 -4.21 -1.31
N PHE A 522 -7.42 -5.18 -1.06
CA PHE A 522 -8.62 -5.40 -1.87
C PHE A 522 -9.87 -4.65 -1.38
N MET A 523 -9.92 -4.19 -0.13
CA MET A 523 -11.15 -3.67 0.48
C MET A 523 -11.73 -2.47 -0.29
N HIS A 524 -10.90 -1.49 -0.62
CA HIS A 524 -11.30 -0.32 -1.41
C HIS A 524 -11.64 -0.67 -2.86
N LEU A 525 -11.00 -1.70 -3.45
CA LEU A 525 -11.31 -2.17 -4.79
C LEU A 525 -12.69 -2.84 -4.85
N PHE A 526 -13.02 -3.64 -3.85
CA PHE A 526 -14.34 -4.27 -3.77
C PHE A 526 -15.47 -3.26 -3.55
N ASP A 527 -15.21 -2.15 -2.87
CA ASP A 527 -16.16 -1.04 -2.79
C ASP A 527 -16.27 -0.26 -4.10
N LYS A 528 -15.16 -0.08 -4.82
CA LYS A 528 -15.10 0.65 -6.08
C LYS A 528 -15.83 -0.07 -7.21
N PHE A 529 -15.63 -1.38 -7.36
CA PHE A 529 -16.11 -2.15 -8.50
C PHE A 529 -17.45 -2.84 -8.22
N HIS A 530 -18.54 -2.09 -8.32
CA HIS A 530 -19.90 -2.59 -8.03
C HIS A 530 -20.40 -3.65 -9.02
N ARG A 531 -19.81 -3.76 -10.21
CA ARG A 531 -20.14 -4.79 -11.20
C ARG A 531 -19.37 -6.09 -10.97
N LEU A 532 -18.41 -6.10 -10.06
CA LEU A 532 -17.65 -7.30 -9.71
C LEU A 532 -18.59 -8.35 -9.13
N HIS A 533 -18.65 -9.52 -9.76
CA HIS A 533 -19.45 -10.66 -9.31
C HIS A 533 -18.65 -11.95 -9.21
N LYS A 534 -17.43 -12.01 -9.76
CA LYS A 534 -16.53 -13.17 -9.66
C LYS A 534 -15.15 -12.75 -9.22
N LEU A 535 -14.64 -13.39 -8.17
CA LEU A 535 -13.30 -13.20 -7.62
C LEU A 535 -12.56 -14.53 -7.56
N CYS A 536 -11.43 -14.64 -8.27
CA CYS A 536 -10.62 -15.85 -8.31
C CYS A 536 -9.21 -15.55 -7.78
N MET A 537 -8.81 -16.17 -6.67
CA MET A 537 -7.55 -15.90 -6.00
C MET A 537 -6.64 -17.15 -6.03
N PHE A 538 -5.54 -17.02 -6.76
CA PHE A 538 -4.52 -18.07 -6.90
C PHE A 538 -3.28 -17.72 -6.09
N GLY A 539 -2.73 -18.68 -5.38
CA GLY A 539 -1.49 -18.48 -4.62
C GLY A 539 -1.06 -19.74 -3.90
N ASP A 540 0.00 -19.60 -3.13
CA ASP A 540 0.53 -20.68 -2.31
C ASP A 540 0.94 -20.15 -0.93
N PRO A 541 0.18 -20.45 0.13
CA PRO A 541 0.49 -19.96 1.48
C PRO A 541 1.76 -20.58 2.09
N LYS A 542 2.40 -21.52 1.41
CA LYS A 542 3.68 -22.13 1.81
C LYS A 542 4.89 -21.47 1.14
N GLN A 543 4.65 -20.54 0.19
CA GLN A 543 5.67 -19.69 -0.41
C GLN A 543 5.77 -18.36 0.34
N LEU A 544 6.35 -17.35 -0.32
CA LEU A 544 6.59 -16.05 0.31
C LEU A 544 5.28 -15.40 0.81
N PRO A 545 5.26 -14.94 2.06
CA PRO A 545 4.15 -14.15 2.59
C PRO A 545 4.15 -12.73 2.01
N PRO A 546 3.15 -11.91 2.33
CA PRO A 546 3.17 -10.49 2.03
C PRO A 546 4.41 -9.81 2.63
N TYR A 547 4.94 -8.84 1.90
CA TYR A 547 6.07 -8.04 2.39
C TYR A 547 5.72 -7.38 3.73
N GLY A 548 6.64 -7.47 4.69
CA GLY A 548 6.46 -6.93 6.04
C GLY A 548 5.59 -7.77 6.98
N LYS A 549 5.26 -9.01 6.62
CA LYS A 549 4.52 -9.92 7.51
C LYS A 549 5.21 -10.16 8.85
N GLU A 550 6.53 -10.08 8.89
CA GLU A 550 7.32 -10.22 10.13
C GLU A 550 7.12 -9.01 11.05
N THR A 551 7.03 -7.82 10.47
CA THR A 551 6.81 -6.55 11.19
C THR A 551 5.36 -6.38 11.62
N ALA A 552 4.42 -6.77 10.75
CA ALA A 552 2.97 -6.72 10.99
C ALA A 552 2.37 -8.14 11.00
N PRO A 553 2.55 -8.94 12.07
CA PRO A 553 2.14 -10.35 12.11
C PRO A 553 0.63 -10.56 11.95
N SER A 554 -0.17 -9.54 12.24
CA SER A 554 -1.64 -9.59 12.10
C SER A 554 -2.14 -9.42 10.66
N MET A 555 -1.28 -9.12 9.68
CA MET A 555 -1.63 -9.14 8.26
C MET A 555 -2.22 -10.50 7.86
N LYS A 556 -3.19 -10.47 6.98
CA LYS A 556 -3.89 -11.67 6.51
C LYS A 556 -3.94 -11.69 5.00
N THR A 557 -3.64 -12.84 4.43
CA THR A 557 -3.93 -13.14 3.04
C THR A 557 -5.28 -13.83 2.92
N ILE A 558 -5.77 -14.04 1.70
CA ILE A 558 -7.00 -14.81 1.47
C ILE A 558 -6.94 -16.22 2.09
N PHE A 559 -5.76 -16.82 2.18
CA PHE A 559 -5.55 -18.16 2.72
C PHE A 559 -5.60 -18.23 4.25
N ASP A 560 -5.55 -17.10 4.94
CA ASP A 560 -5.65 -17.03 6.41
C ASP A 560 -7.10 -17.01 6.91
N PHE A 561 -8.07 -16.71 6.04
CA PHE A 561 -9.49 -16.74 6.39
C PHE A 561 -10.01 -18.16 6.57
N LYS A 562 -10.37 -18.51 7.81
CA LYS A 562 -10.73 -19.89 8.19
C LYS A 562 -11.91 -20.45 7.41
N HIS A 563 -12.89 -19.62 7.03
CA HIS A 563 -14.10 -20.05 6.34
C HIS A 563 -13.87 -20.45 4.88
N PHE A 564 -12.78 -19.97 4.23
CA PHE A 564 -12.42 -20.41 2.88
C PHE A 564 -11.56 -21.69 2.85
N LYS A 565 -10.91 -22.07 3.97
CA LYS A 565 -10.04 -23.26 3.98
C LYS A 565 -10.74 -24.55 3.55
N PRO A 566 -12.02 -24.83 3.95
CA PRO A 566 -12.71 -26.06 3.54
C PRO A 566 -13.14 -26.06 2.06
N THR A 567 -13.30 -24.87 1.46
CA THR A 567 -13.78 -24.70 0.08
C THR A 567 -12.66 -24.42 -0.92
N ALA A 568 -11.43 -24.17 -0.43
CA ALA A 568 -10.29 -23.90 -1.29
C ALA A 568 -9.96 -25.13 -2.17
N TYR A 569 -9.71 -24.85 -3.45
CA TYR A 569 -9.24 -25.84 -4.40
C TYR A 569 -7.74 -26.07 -4.21
N PHE A 570 -7.29 -27.31 -4.38
CA PHE A 570 -5.88 -27.67 -4.31
C PHE A 570 -5.42 -28.25 -5.64
N LEU A 571 -4.47 -27.60 -6.31
CA LEU A 571 -3.83 -28.15 -7.50
C LEU A 571 -2.80 -29.20 -7.07
N ASN A 572 -3.13 -30.45 -7.28
CA ASN A 572 -2.44 -31.58 -6.66
C ASN A 572 -1.32 -32.20 -7.49
N THR A 573 -1.05 -31.72 -8.71
CA THR A 573 -0.05 -32.31 -9.61
C THR A 573 0.92 -31.26 -10.09
N GLN A 574 2.22 -31.45 -9.80
CA GLN A 574 3.29 -30.58 -10.26
C GLN A 574 4.03 -31.21 -11.45
N TYR A 575 4.53 -30.35 -12.36
CA TYR A 575 5.19 -30.72 -13.60
C TYR A 575 6.57 -30.08 -13.77
N ARG A 576 7.04 -29.32 -12.77
CA ARG A 576 8.27 -28.53 -12.84
C ARG A 576 9.49 -29.28 -12.30
N MET A 577 9.32 -29.93 -11.15
CA MET A 577 10.42 -30.56 -10.43
C MET A 577 10.56 -32.02 -10.83
N PRO A 578 11.79 -32.56 -10.92
CA PRO A 578 12.04 -34.01 -10.97
C PRO A 578 11.26 -34.75 -9.89
N VAL A 579 10.88 -36.00 -10.16
CA VAL A 579 10.02 -36.77 -9.27
C VAL A 579 10.57 -36.88 -7.85
N PRO A 580 11.85 -37.25 -7.59
CA PRO A 580 12.37 -37.38 -6.23
C PRO A 580 12.34 -36.06 -5.44
N LEU A 581 12.67 -34.94 -6.12
CA LEU A 581 12.60 -33.61 -5.49
C LEU A 581 11.15 -33.21 -5.20
N GLY A 582 10.24 -33.49 -6.12
CA GLY A 582 8.81 -33.20 -5.94
C GLY A 582 8.17 -34.04 -4.84
N GLU A 583 8.58 -35.30 -4.67
CA GLU A 583 8.12 -36.18 -3.58
C GLU A 583 8.63 -35.66 -2.22
N PHE A 584 9.92 -35.31 -2.13
CA PHE A 584 10.49 -34.70 -0.93
C PHE A 584 9.71 -33.43 -0.52
N ILE A 585 9.47 -32.52 -1.45
CA ILE A 585 8.70 -31.29 -1.19
C ILE A 585 7.24 -31.63 -0.84
N SER A 586 6.66 -32.66 -1.44
CA SER A 586 5.30 -33.11 -1.10
C SER A 586 5.19 -33.58 0.34
N GLU A 587 6.14 -34.38 0.82
CA GLU A 587 6.18 -34.86 2.19
C GLU A 587 6.40 -33.74 3.20
N GLU A 588 7.47 -32.97 3.02
CA GLU A 588 7.92 -31.97 4.00
C GLU A 588 7.01 -30.73 4.07
N VAL A 589 6.41 -30.32 2.94
CA VAL A 589 5.69 -29.04 2.86
C VAL A 589 4.18 -29.22 2.66
N TYR A 590 3.75 -30.19 1.86
CA TYR A 590 2.35 -30.33 1.42
C TYR A 590 1.62 -31.56 1.98
N ASN A 591 2.13 -32.17 3.07
CA ASN A 591 1.52 -33.32 3.74
C ASN A 591 1.21 -34.46 2.77
N SER A 592 2.13 -34.79 1.87
CA SER A 592 2.03 -35.85 0.85
C SER A 592 0.83 -35.70 -0.11
N LYS A 593 0.32 -34.47 -0.29
CA LYS A 593 -0.84 -34.20 -1.18
C LYS A 593 -0.44 -33.86 -2.61
N LEU A 594 0.83 -33.54 -2.85
CA LEU A 594 1.33 -33.13 -4.16
C LEU A 594 1.88 -34.35 -4.92
N LYS A 595 1.40 -34.57 -6.13
CA LYS A 595 1.88 -35.61 -7.04
C LYS A 595 2.87 -35.01 -8.02
N SER A 596 3.90 -35.77 -8.37
CA SER A 596 4.92 -35.33 -9.32
C SER A 596 4.78 -36.06 -10.65
N VAL A 597 4.80 -35.32 -11.74
CA VAL A 597 4.85 -35.84 -13.12
C VAL A 597 5.99 -35.13 -13.86
N HIS A 598 7.11 -35.83 -14.03
CA HIS A 598 8.29 -35.27 -14.69
C HIS A 598 9.05 -36.36 -15.44
N LYS A 599 9.86 -35.99 -16.45
CA LYS A 599 10.67 -36.92 -17.23
C LYS A 599 11.82 -37.54 -16.43
N ILE A 600 12.35 -36.80 -15.46
CA ILE A 600 13.43 -37.24 -14.58
C ILE A 600 12.77 -37.86 -13.34
N ASN A 601 13.02 -39.14 -13.12
CA ASN A 601 12.42 -39.92 -12.04
C ASN A 601 13.44 -40.69 -11.19
N ASP A 602 14.72 -40.37 -11.36
CA ASP A 602 15.84 -41.00 -10.63
C ASP A 602 16.52 -39.98 -9.70
N ASP A 603 17.22 -40.48 -8.69
CA ASP A 603 17.83 -39.67 -7.61
C ASP A 603 19.06 -38.87 -8.10
N SER A 604 19.52 -39.07 -9.33
CA SER A 604 20.68 -38.34 -9.87
C SER A 604 20.44 -36.84 -10.05
N CYS A 605 19.17 -36.42 -9.98
CA CYS A 605 18.77 -35.01 -10.06
C CYS A 605 19.11 -34.18 -8.81
N VAL A 606 19.45 -34.82 -7.67
CA VAL A 606 19.81 -34.14 -6.44
C VAL A 606 21.27 -34.42 -6.11
N ARG A 607 22.07 -33.36 -5.98
CA ARG A 607 23.47 -33.43 -5.61
C ARG A 607 23.78 -32.47 -4.49
N PHE A 608 24.36 -32.98 -3.42
CA PHE A 608 24.90 -32.15 -2.32
C PHE A 608 26.39 -31.94 -2.56
N VAL A 609 26.81 -30.69 -2.62
CA VAL A 609 28.22 -30.33 -2.79
C VAL A 609 28.68 -29.59 -1.55
N ASP A 610 29.65 -30.21 -0.83
CA ASP A 610 30.28 -29.55 0.32
C ASP A 610 31.33 -28.55 -0.16
N VAL A 611 31.00 -27.26 -0.07
CA VAL A 611 31.88 -26.16 -0.50
C VAL A 611 32.66 -25.63 0.71
N ARG A 612 33.80 -26.27 1.00
CA ARG A 612 34.64 -25.93 2.17
C ARG A 612 35.39 -24.60 2.08
N LYS A 613 35.46 -23.97 0.92
CA LYS A 613 36.19 -22.70 0.67
C LYS A 613 35.30 -21.61 0.07
N GLY A 614 34.02 -21.66 0.34
CA GLY A 614 33.10 -20.60 -0.05
C GLY A 614 33.20 -19.41 0.92
N ALA A 615 33.17 -18.20 0.40
CA ALA A 615 33.00 -16.99 1.19
C ALA A 615 31.71 -16.31 0.77
N GLU A 616 30.96 -15.81 1.74
CA GLU A 616 29.78 -14.99 1.51
C GLU A 616 30.18 -13.53 1.54
N GLU A 617 29.73 -12.77 0.57
CA GLU A 617 29.96 -11.33 0.47
C GLU A 617 28.61 -10.63 0.30
N SER A 618 28.35 -9.66 1.16
CA SER A 618 27.16 -8.81 1.02
C SER A 618 27.36 -7.84 -0.13
N VAL A 619 26.42 -7.84 -1.09
CA VAL A 619 26.43 -6.92 -2.23
C VAL A 619 25.10 -6.19 -2.28
N GLY A 620 25.05 -4.98 -1.74
CA GLY A 620 23.82 -4.23 -1.57
C GLY A 620 22.86 -4.93 -0.61
N LEU A 621 21.61 -5.15 -1.02
CA LEU A 621 20.59 -5.89 -0.26
C LEU A 621 20.61 -7.41 -0.50
N SER A 622 21.66 -7.94 -1.13
CA SER A 622 21.77 -9.35 -1.49
C SER A 622 23.11 -9.94 -1.03
N TRP A 623 23.16 -11.27 -0.94
CA TRP A 623 24.38 -11.99 -0.62
C TRP A 623 24.87 -12.72 -1.87
N LYS A 624 26.17 -12.62 -2.16
CA LYS A 624 26.85 -13.44 -3.17
C LYS A 624 27.74 -14.46 -2.48
N VAL A 625 27.60 -15.71 -2.89
CA VAL A 625 28.53 -16.75 -2.50
C VAL A 625 29.66 -16.79 -3.53
N ARG A 626 30.88 -16.44 -3.11
CA ARG A 626 32.08 -16.64 -3.93
C ARG A 626 32.59 -18.06 -3.68
N CYS A 627 32.34 -18.93 -4.64
CA CYS A 627 32.95 -20.26 -4.68
C CYS A 627 34.24 -20.24 -5.49
N CYS A 628 35.33 -20.72 -4.88
CA CYS A 628 36.60 -20.97 -5.61
C CYS A 628 36.55 -22.24 -6.48
N ILE A 629 35.40 -22.54 -7.08
CA ILE A 629 35.26 -23.69 -8.00
C ILE A 629 35.16 -23.18 -9.42
N VAL A 630 36.19 -23.46 -10.20
CA VAL A 630 36.41 -22.97 -11.57
C VAL A 630 35.54 -23.67 -12.61
N SER A 631 34.67 -24.59 -12.30
CA SER A 631 33.79 -25.23 -13.29
C SER A 631 32.59 -25.91 -12.65
N PHE A 632 31.46 -25.21 -12.57
CA PHE A 632 30.17 -25.87 -12.61
C PHE A 632 29.38 -25.39 -13.84
N VAL A 633 29.31 -26.25 -14.84
CA VAL A 633 28.31 -26.10 -15.90
C VAL A 633 26.97 -26.52 -15.29
N PHE A 634 26.19 -25.57 -14.85
CA PHE A 634 24.77 -25.80 -14.62
C PHE A 634 24.11 -25.97 -15.98
N VAL A 635 23.95 -27.19 -16.43
CA VAL A 635 22.95 -27.50 -17.44
C VAL A 635 21.62 -27.62 -16.74
N ALA A 636 21.06 -26.51 -16.35
CA ALA A 636 19.65 -26.42 -16.04
C ALA A 636 18.90 -26.17 -17.34
N ASN A 637 18.57 -27.22 -18.06
CA ASN A 637 17.42 -27.20 -18.95
C ASN A 637 16.17 -27.26 -18.10
N LEU A 638 15.80 -26.13 -17.47
CA LEU A 638 14.53 -25.89 -16.85
C LEU A 638 13.53 -25.33 -17.87
#